data_b45de09a6dd429a6708c4d214bdf1e2d
#
_entry.id   b45de09a6dd429a6708c4d214bdf1e2d
#
_cell.length_a   1.000
_cell.length_b   1.000
_cell.length_c   1.000
_cell.angle_alpha   90.00
_cell.angle_beta   90.00
_cell.angle_gamma   90.00
#
_symmetry.space_group_name_H-M   'P 1'
#
loop_
_entity.id
_entity.type
_entity.pdbx_description
1 polymer ?
#
loop_
_entity_poly.entity_id
_entity_poly.type
_entity_poly.pdbx_seq_one_letter_code
_entity_poly.pdbx_strand_id
1 'polypeptide(L)'
;MSQIDSKIPAGPLAEKWTNYKDHQKLVNPANKRRLDIIVVGTGLAGASAAASLAEMGFNVLNFCIQDSPRRAHSIAAQGGINAAKNYQNDGDSVYRLFYDTIKGGDYRAREANVYRLAEVANSIIDQCVAQGVPFAREYGGLLDNRSFGGAQVSRTFYARGQTGQQLLLGAYSALSRQVGKGAVKMYTRYEMLDVVIIDGRARGIIARNLVTGKIERFAAHAVVIGTGGYGNAFFLSTNAMASNGSAAWQCYKKGAYFANPCMAQIHPTCIPVHGEFQSKLTLMSESLRNDGRIWVPKNIEDAKKLQAGTIRPTEIKEEDRDYYLERRYPAFGNLVPRDVASRAAKERCDAGFGVNNTGLAVYLDFSSAIQRLGKDVVEARYGNLFQMYEKITNDNPYETPMMIYPAIHYTMGGIWVDYELMTSVPGLFAIGEANFSDHGANRLGASALMQGLADGYFVLPYTIQNYLADQIQVPRFSTDRPEFDEAEKGIKDRIARLMSIKGKQSVDSLHKKLGHIMWDFVGMGREREGLEKAIVELKALKKEFWSDVRIPGKADDLNVELEKALRLADFIEIGELMARDAHDREESCGGHFRLEHQTPEGEALRHDDKFAYVSCWEYQGEDQDPVLLKEQLDYEFVVRQQRNYKN
;
A
#
# COMPACT_ATOMS: atom_id res chain seq x y z
N MET A 1 27.69 -13.32 -9.39
CA MET A 1 26.37 -12.69 -9.36
C MET A 1 26.59 -11.19 -9.35
N SER A 2 26.02 -10.43 -10.27
CA SER A 2 26.08 -8.97 -10.22
C SER A 2 25.38 -8.50 -8.94
N GLN A 3 26.09 -7.78 -8.11
CA GLN A 3 25.54 -7.20 -6.90
C GLN A 3 24.53 -6.12 -7.34
N ILE A 4 23.29 -6.15 -6.79
CA ILE A 4 22.29 -5.12 -7.05
C ILE A 4 22.79 -3.82 -6.41
N ASP A 5 22.97 -2.77 -7.23
CA ASP A 5 23.43 -1.47 -6.77
C ASP A 5 22.24 -0.56 -6.43
N SER A 6 22.03 -0.31 -5.15
CA SER A 6 21.00 0.60 -4.64
C SER A 6 21.38 2.07 -4.71
N LYS A 7 22.57 2.42 -5.18
CA LYS A 7 23.09 3.79 -5.35
C LYS A 7 23.00 4.66 -4.09
N ILE A 8 23.16 4.07 -2.93
CA ILE A 8 23.14 4.82 -1.68
C ILE A 8 24.40 5.69 -1.59
N PRO A 9 24.29 7.01 -1.35
CA PRO A 9 25.44 7.90 -1.20
C PRO A 9 26.33 7.48 -0.03
N ALA A 10 27.63 7.69 -0.18
CA ALA A 10 28.60 7.51 0.90
C ALA A 10 28.45 8.61 1.96
N GLY A 11 29.14 8.43 3.11
CA GLY A 11 29.19 9.41 4.18
C GLY A 11 28.20 9.17 5.32
N PRO A 12 28.16 10.08 6.32
CA PRO A 12 27.30 9.97 7.47
C PRO A 12 25.81 9.93 7.11
N LEU A 13 25.01 9.18 7.88
CA LEU A 13 23.59 8.98 7.62
C LEU A 13 22.83 10.30 7.45
N ALA A 14 23.04 11.26 8.35
CA ALA A 14 22.37 12.55 8.35
C ALA A 14 22.78 13.49 7.19
N GLU A 15 23.86 13.17 6.50
CA GLU A 15 24.39 14.02 5.41
C GLU A 15 24.11 13.42 4.01
N LYS A 16 23.74 12.14 3.93
CA LYS A 16 23.60 11.43 2.64
C LYS A 16 22.67 12.15 1.67
N TRP A 17 21.51 12.62 2.13
CA TRP A 17 20.56 13.30 1.26
C TRP A 17 21.04 14.70 0.83
N THR A 18 21.64 15.46 1.74
CA THR A 18 22.22 16.77 1.40
C THR A 18 23.38 16.60 0.42
N ASN A 19 24.30 15.67 0.70
CA ASN A 19 25.40 15.35 -0.20
C ASN A 19 24.92 14.91 -1.59
N TYR A 20 23.83 14.11 -1.66
CA TYR A 20 23.22 13.76 -2.93
C TYR A 20 22.74 15.00 -3.70
N LYS A 21 21.98 15.88 -3.06
CA LYS A 21 21.45 17.10 -3.68
C LYS A 21 22.54 18.05 -4.18
N ASP A 22 23.65 18.13 -3.43
CA ASP A 22 24.76 19.02 -3.78
C ASP A 22 25.60 18.53 -4.96
N HIS A 23 25.58 17.22 -5.24
CA HIS A 23 26.39 16.59 -6.28
C HIS A 23 25.60 16.10 -7.49
N GLN A 24 24.25 16.12 -7.44
CA GLN A 24 23.43 15.68 -8.55
C GLN A 24 23.51 16.61 -9.76
N LYS A 25 23.28 16.07 -10.94
CA LYS A 25 23.10 16.85 -12.16
C LYS A 25 21.72 17.52 -12.16
N LEU A 26 21.67 18.75 -12.59
CA LEU A 26 20.41 19.50 -12.74
C LEU A 26 20.15 19.81 -14.22
N VAL A 27 18.89 19.79 -14.62
CA VAL A 27 18.47 20.21 -15.94
C VAL A 27 18.28 21.73 -15.95
N ASN A 28 18.94 22.41 -16.87
CA ASN A 28 18.75 23.84 -17.08
C ASN A 28 17.29 24.17 -17.42
N PRO A 29 16.67 25.20 -16.85
CA PRO A 29 15.28 25.59 -17.11
C PRO A 29 14.91 25.69 -18.61
N ALA A 30 15.84 26.16 -19.43
CA ALA A 30 15.63 26.25 -20.88
C ALA A 30 15.45 24.88 -21.57
N ASN A 31 16.03 23.83 -21.01
CA ASN A 31 15.92 22.47 -21.53
C ASN A 31 14.74 21.69 -20.96
N LYS A 32 14.27 22.02 -19.74
CA LYS A 32 13.15 21.30 -19.11
C LYS A 32 11.91 21.23 -19.99
N ARG A 33 11.54 22.32 -20.66
CA ARG A 33 10.39 22.39 -21.58
C ARG A 33 10.48 21.47 -22.81
N ARG A 34 11.66 20.89 -23.08
CA ARG A 34 11.88 19.93 -24.19
C ARG A 34 11.68 18.49 -23.74
N LEU A 35 11.62 18.25 -22.45
CA LEU A 35 11.56 16.94 -21.86
C LEU A 35 10.13 16.63 -21.44
N ASP A 36 9.63 15.49 -21.88
CA ASP A 36 8.29 14.99 -21.58
C ASP A 36 8.40 13.87 -20.53
N ILE A 37 7.55 13.92 -19.51
CA ILE A 37 7.49 12.92 -18.43
C ILE A 37 6.06 12.39 -18.35
N ILE A 38 5.91 11.07 -18.39
CA ILE A 38 4.66 10.40 -18.11
C ILE A 38 4.60 10.07 -16.62
N VAL A 39 3.49 10.45 -15.96
CA VAL A 39 3.17 10.06 -14.59
C VAL A 39 1.89 9.26 -14.60
N VAL A 40 1.97 7.99 -14.23
CA VAL A 40 0.83 7.07 -14.16
C VAL A 40 0.34 6.99 -12.73
N GLY A 41 -0.87 7.46 -12.47
CA GLY A 41 -1.47 7.56 -11.15
C GLY A 41 -1.67 9.01 -10.69
N THR A 42 -2.73 9.22 -9.90
CA THR A 42 -3.17 10.53 -9.40
C THR A 42 -3.49 10.50 -7.91
N GLY A 43 -3.02 9.48 -7.20
CA GLY A 43 -2.98 9.45 -5.74
C GLY A 43 -1.98 10.47 -5.20
N LEU A 44 -1.74 10.49 -3.89
CA LEU A 44 -0.83 11.46 -3.28
C LEU A 44 0.55 11.48 -3.93
N ALA A 45 1.15 10.32 -4.20
CA ALA A 45 2.45 10.24 -4.85
C ALA A 45 2.41 10.77 -6.30
N GLY A 46 1.47 10.30 -7.12
CA GLY A 46 1.36 10.70 -8.52
C GLY A 46 0.96 12.17 -8.71
N ALA A 47 -0.01 12.66 -7.93
CA ALA A 47 -0.46 14.05 -8.01
C ALA A 47 0.63 15.03 -7.56
N SER A 48 1.32 14.74 -6.45
CA SER A 48 2.42 15.57 -5.95
C SER A 48 3.61 15.59 -6.92
N ALA A 49 3.96 14.44 -7.49
CA ALA A 49 5.02 14.33 -8.50
C ALA A 49 4.67 15.13 -9.77
N ALA A 50 3.48 14.90 -10.33
CA ALA A 50 3.06 15.60 -11.54
C ALA A 50 3.00 17.13 -11.34
N ALA A 51 2.47 17.59 -10.22
CA ALA A 51 2.42 19.00 -9.87
C ALA A 51 3.84 19.60 -9.76
N SER A 52 4.74 18.95 -9.02
CA SER A 52 6.11 19.43 -8.79
C SER A 52 6.93 19.45 -10.07
N LEU A 53 6.89 18.40 -10.87
CA LEU A 53 7.63 18.31 -12.13
C LEU A 53 7.17 19.39 -13.13
N ALA A 54 5.85 19.60 -13.23
CA ALA A 54 5.29 20.64 -14.08
C ALA A 54 5.65 22.05 -13.59
N GLU A 55 5.62 22.30 -12.27
CA GLU A 55 6.04 23.56 -11.66
C GLU A 55 7.51 23.87 -11.91
N MET A 56 8.35 22.85 -11.98
CA MET A 56 9.76 22.96 -12.34
C MET A 56 10.02 23.25 -13.82
N GLY A 57 9.02 23.15 -14.69
CA GLY A 57 9.09 23.47 -16.11
C GLY A 57 9.15 22.28 -17.07
N PHE A 58 8.97 21.05 -16.60
CA PHE A 58 8.82 19.87 -17.46
C PHE A 58 7.43 19.78 -18.06
N ASN A 59 7.29 19.14 -19.21
CA ASN A 59 5.99 18.77 -19.75
C ASN A 59 5.54 17.44 -19.13
N VAL A 60 4.35 17.41 -18.55
CA VAL A 60 3.84 16.22 -17.86
C VAL A 60 2.57 15.71 -18.51
N LEU A 61 2.56 14.40 -18.83
CA LEU A 61 1.37 13.66 -19.21
C LEU A 61 0.96 12.82 -17.99
N ASN A 62 -0.18 13.13 -17.38
CA ASN A 62 -0.62 12.48 -16.16
C ASN A 62 -1.86 11.62 -16.42
N PHE A 63 -1.80 10.34 -16.04
CA PHE A 63 -2.83 9.34 -16.33
C PHE A 63 -3.60 8.97 -15.06
N CYS A 64 -4.91 9.04 -15.15
CA CYS A 64 -5.85 8.70 -14.09
C CYS A 64 -6.82 7.63 -14.57
N ILE A 65 -6.89 6.51 -13.87
CA ILE A 65 -7.82 5.43 -14.21
C ILE A 65 -9.28 5.81 -13.88
N GLN A 66 -9.47 6.69 -12.90
CA GLN A 66 -10.79 7.19 -12.52
C GLN A 66 -11.23 8.38 -13.41
N ASP A 67 -12.48 8.77 -13.28
CA ASP A 67 -13.04 9.97 -13.91
C ASP A 67 -12.51 11.28 -13.30
N SER A 68 -11.96 11.20 -12.08
CA SER A 68 -11.36 12.34 -11.37
C SER A 68 -10.15 11.91 -10.55
N PRO A 69 -9.06 12.70 -10.56
CA PRO A 69 -7.90 12.50 -9.67
C PRO A 69 -8.24 12.44 -8.19
N ARG A 70 -9.34 13.08 -7.77
CA ARG A 70 -9.82 13.07 -6.38
C ARG A 70 -10.35 11.73 -5.88
N ARG A 71 -10.47 10.73 -6.74
CA ARG A 71 -11.00 9.39 -6.40
C ARG A 71 -9.92 8.34 -6.18
N ALA A 72 -8.67 8.76 -6.05
CA ALA A 72 -7.58 7.86 -5.71
C ALA A 72 -7.75 7.26 -4.31
N HIS A 73 -7.15 6.09 -4.08
CA HIS A 73 -7.25 5.37 -2.80
C HIS A 73 -6.81 6.22 -1.60
N SER A 74 -5.87 7.13 -1.77
CA SER A 74 -5.40 8.05 -0.71
C SER A 74 -6.54 8.76 0.05
N ILE A 75 -7.70 8.99 -0.60
CA ILE A 75 -8.88 9.60 0.03
C ILE A 75 -9.42 8.80 1.22
N ALA A 76 -9.19 7.49 1.24
CA ALA A 76 -9.72 6.58 2.25
C ALA A 76 -8.91 6.57 3.55
N ALA A 77 -7.71 7.15 3.58
CA ALA A 77 -6.86 7.16 4.77
C ALA A 77 -7.39 8.15 5.83
N GLN A 78 -7.50 7.68 7.07
CA GLN A 78 -8.18 8.42 8.15
C GLN A 78 -7.25 8.86 9.27
N GLY A 79 -6.21 8.06 9.57
CA GLY A 79 -5.45 8.13 10.80
C GLY A 79 -4.62 9.41 10.97
N GLY A 80 -3.83 9.77 9.98
CA GLY A 80 -2.91 10.90 10.06
C GLY A 80 -1.67 10.73 9.21
N ILE A 81 -0.72 11.64 9.41
CA ILE A 81 0.60 11.65 8.76
C ILE A 81 1.68 11.97 9.78
N ASN A 82 2.76 11.19 9.77
CA ASN A 82 3.87 11.36 10.73
C ASN A 82 4.87 12.43 10.28
N ALA A 83 5.36 13.19 11.26
CA ALA A 83 6.54 14.05 11.11
C ALA A 83 7.17 14.33 12.49
N ALA A 84 8.49 14.34 12.56
CA ALA A 84 9.24 14.51 13.82
C ALA A 84 9.43 16.00 14.16
N LYS A 85 8.34 16.73 14.37
CA LYS A 85 8.39 18.18 14.72
C LYS A 85 8.55 18.46 16.21
N ASN A 86 8.37 17.44 17.04
CA ASN A 86 8.52 17.52 18.51
C ASN A 86 7.72 18.67 19.18
N TYR A 87 6.51 18.94 18.70
CA TYR A 87 5.68 20.03 19.23
C TYR A 87 5.22 19.82 20.67
N GLN A 88 5.07 18.55 21.09
CA GLN A 88 4.73 18.20 22.48
C GLN A 88 5.94 18.17 23.41
N ASN A 89 7.15 18.38 22.88
CA ASN A 89 8.41 18.30 23.61
C ASN A 89 8.60 16.97 24.37
N ASP A 90 8.15 15.87 23.76
CA ASP A 90 8.21 14.51 24.33
C ASP A 90 9.45 13.71 23.84
N GLY A 91 10.46 14.42 23.31
CA GLY A 91 11.73 13.87 22.89
C GLY A 91 11.72 13.22 21.51
N ASP A 92 10.79 13.60 20.62
CA ASP A 92 10.83 13.16 19.24
C ASP A 92 11.94 13.85 18.43
N SER A 93 12.42 13.15 17.42
CA SER A 93 13.46 13.65 16.51
C SER A 93 13.43 12.89 15.19
N VAL A 94 14.09 13.43 14.16
CA VAL A 94 14.30 12.74 12.88
C VAL A 94 14.95 11.37 13.09
N TYR A 95 15.98 11.30 13.93
CA TYR A 95 16.65 10.04 14.25
C TYR A 95 15.69 9.04 14.96
N ARG A 96 14.85 9.52 15.87
CA ARG A 96 13.88 8.67 16.56
C ARG A 96 12.81 8.14 15.60
N LEU A 97 12.29 8.98 14.71
CA LEU A 97 11.36 8.52 13.67
C LEU A 97 12.01 7.50 12.74
N PHE A 98 13.25 7.74 12.33
CA PHE A 98 14.05 6.78 11.56
C PHE A 98 14.21 5.45 12.31
N TYR A 99 14.66 5.49 13.56
CA TYR A 99 14.86 4.29 14.38
C TYR A 99 13.57 3.49 14.57
N ASP A 100 12.48 4.17 14.92
CA ASP A 100 11.17 3.55 15.12
C ASP A 100 10.67 2.90 13.82
N THR A 101 10.93 3.52 12.67
CA THR A 101 10.53 2.99 11.34
C THR A 101 11.34 1.75 11.00
N ILE A 102 12.66 1.77 11.20
CA ILE A 102 13.54 0.60 10.97
C ILE A 102 13.13 -0.56 11.89
N LYS A 103 12.98 -0.29 13.18
CA LYS A 103 12.60 -1.30 14.18
C LYS A 103 11.19 -1.83 13.94
N GLY A 104 10.25 -0.92 13.68
CA GLY A 104 8.86 -1.29 13.37
C GLY A 104 8.73 -2.13 12.09
N GLY A 105 9.59 -1.89 11.11
CA GLY A 105 9.72 -2.65 9.88
C GLY A 105 10.57 -3.94 9.98
N ASP A 106 10.91 -4.34 11.19
CA ASP A 106 11.69 -5.56 11.47
C ASP A 106 13.03 -5.61 10.72
N TYR A 107 13.70 -4.46 10.60
CA TYR A 107 15.02 -4.38 9.98
C TYR A 107 15.07 -5.02 8.58
N ARG A 108 14.08 -4.70 7.75
CA ARG A 108 13.99 -5.14 6.35
C ARG A 108 13.88 -3.96 5.37
N ALA A 109 14.36 -2.78 5.78
CA ALA A 109 14.44 -1.57 4.97
C ALA A 109 15.88 -1.01 4.98
N ARG A 110 16.22 -0.19 3.98
CA ARG A 110 17.51 0.49 3.87
C ARG A 110 17.57 1.67 4.83
N GLU A 111 18.59 1.75 5.67
CA GLU A 111 18.76 2.85 6.63
C GLU A 111 18.76 4.23 5.96
N ALA A 112 19.50 4.39 4.86
CA ALA A 112 19.62 5.67 4.18
C ALA A 112 18.29 6.19 3.61
N ASN A 113 17.47 5.32 3.03
CA ASN A 113 16.16 5.68 2.50
C ASN A 113 15.19 6.05 3.62
N VAL A 114 15.17 5.29 4.71
CA VAL A 114 14.31 5.57 5.87
C VAL A 114 14.70 6.86 6.56
N TYR A 115 16.00 7.14 6.68
CA TYR A 115 16.46 8.41 7.28
C TYR A 115 16.03 9.60 6.42
N ARG A 116 16.23 9.51 5.10
CA ARG A 116 15.75 10.53 4.16
C ARG A 116 14.25 10.78 4.29
N LEU A 117 13.44 9.71 4.37
CA LEU A 117 12.01 9.81 4.58
C LEU A 117 11.67 10.57 5.87
N ALA A 118 12.34 10.22 6.98
CA ALA A 118 12.15 10.88 8.28
C ALA A 118 12.56 12.36 8.24
N GLU A 119 13.63 12.69 7.53
CA GLU A 119 14.13 14.06 7.37
C GLU A 119 13.15 14.94 6.58
N VAL A 120 12.68 14.49 5.43
CA VAL A 120 11.79 15.30 4.57
C VAL A 120 10.36 15.38 5.11
N ALA A 121 9.95 14.50 6.03
CA ALA A 121 8.61 14.47 6.60
C ALA A 121 8.21 15.81 7.25
N ASN A 122 9.14 16.51 7.90
CA ASN A 122 8.87 17.83 8.49
C ASN A 122 8.46 18.86 7.44
N SER A 123 9.15 18.88 6.29
CA SER A 123 8.85 19.78 5.18
C SER A 123 7.50 19.44 4.51
N ILE A 124 7.09 18.18 4.53
CA ILE A 124 5.77 17.76 4.00
C ILE A 124 4.65 18.45 4.78
N ILE A 125 4.71 18.47 6.11
CA ILE A 125 3.69 19.13 6.93
C ILE A 125 3.60 20.62 6.60
N ASP A 126 4.74 21.31 6.49
CA ASP A 126 4.78 22.73 6.14
C ASP A 126 4.17 22.98 4.75
N GLN A 127 4.51 22.14 3.78
CA GLN A 127 3.94 22.19 2.42
C GLN A 127 2.42 21.99 2.44
N CYS A 128 1.92 21.00 3.19
CA CYS A 128 0.49 20.73 3.30
C CYS A 128 -0.27 21.88 3.98
N VAL A 129 0.30 22.47 5.04
CA VAL A 129 -0.27 23.67 5.68
C VAL A 129 -0.34 24.83 4.68
N ALA A 130 0.72 25.07 3.92
CA ALA A 130 0.75 26.12 2.89
C ALA A 130 -0.27 25.86 1.76
N GLN A 131 -0.61 24.63 1.48
CA GLN A 131 -1.66 24.23 0.54
C GLN A 131 -3.09 24.32 1.12
N GLY A 132 -3.24 24.71 2.38
CA GLY A 132 -4.54 24.87 3.02
C GLY A 132 -5.14 23.58 3.62
N VAL A 133 -4.33 22.56 3.87
CA VAL A 133 -4.79 21.35 4.56
C VAL A 133 -5.19 21.71 6.00
N PRO A 134 -6.46 21.45 6.40
CA PRO A 134 -7.00 21.88 7.69
C PRO A 134 -6.65 20.87 8.79
N PHE A 135 -5.36 20.78 9.13
CA PHE A 135 -4.93 19.99 10.28
C PHE A 135 -5.60 20.49 11.57
N ALA A 136 -5.86 19.57 12.49
CA ALA A 136 -6.30 19.91 13.83
C ALA A 136 -5.28 20.83 14.51
N ARG A 137 -5.77 21.74 15.35
CA ARG A 137 -4.94 22.71 16.08
C ARG A 137 -5.29 22.68 17.55
N GLU A 138 -4.29 22.96 18.37
CA GLU A 138 -4.44 23.22 19.79
C GLU A 138 -5.06 24.62 20.02
N TYR A 139 -5.46 24.87 21.26
CA TYR A 139 -6.00 26.17 21.67
C TYR A 139 -5.06 27.35 21.34
N GLY A 140 -3.76 27.16 21.49
CA GLY A 140 -2.74 28.15 21.14
C GLY A 140 -2.48 28.37 19.65
N GLY A 141 -3.17 27.61 18.78
CA GLY A 141 -3.08 27.74 17.31
C GLY A 141 -1.97 26.90 16.67
N LEU A 142 -1.14 26.19 17.44
CA LEU A 142 -0.18 25.23 16.91
C LEU A 142 -0.92 24.00 16.34
N LEU A 143 -0.27 23.30 15.42
CA LEU A 143 -0.81 22.04 14.90
C LEU A 143 -0.85 21.01 16.03
N ASP A 144 -2.01 20.42 16.22
CA ASP A 144 -2.17 19.32 17.17
C ASP A 144 -1.59 18.02 16.58
N ASN A 145 -0.95 17.22 17.44
CA ASN A 145 -0.42 15.92 17.10
C ASN A 145 -0.67 14.92 18.23
N ARG A 146 -0.65 13.64 17.87
CA ARG A 146 -0.93 12.56 18.81
C ARG A 146 0.00 11.38 18.59
N SER A 147 0.12 10.52 19.59
CA SER A 147 0.69 9.19 19.39
C SER A 147 -0.25 8.34 18.54
N PHE A 148 0.32 7.44 17.76
CA PHE A 148 -0.43 6.55 16.88
C PHE A 148 0.23 5.17 16.87
N GLY A 149 -0.54 4.11 16.66
CA GLY A 149 -0.18 2.72 16.86
C GLY A 149 1.30 2.38 16.59
N GLY A 150 2.00 1.90 17.61
CA GLY A 150 3.42 1.56 17.60
C GLY A 150 4.39 2.69 17.96
N ALA A 151 3.93 3.95 18.13
CA ALA A 151 4.77 5.08 18.54
C ALA A 151 4.47 5.51 19.98
N GLN A 152 5.52 5.76 20.76
CA GLN A 152 5.43 6.24 22.14
C GLN A 152 5.50 7.77 22.25
N VAL A 153 5.61 8.47 21.12
CA VAL A 153 5.69 9.93 21.03
C VAL A 153 4.59 10.49 20.15
N SER A 154 4.25 11.76 20.36
CA SER A 154 3.22 12.46 19.60
C SER A 154 3.81 13.06 18.33
N ARG A 155 3.67 12.37 17.21
CA ARG A 155 4.21 12.79 15.91
C ARG A 155 3.20 12.73 14.77
N THR A 156 1.97 12.29 15.02
CA THR A 156 0.96 12.12 13.99
C THR A 156 0.06 13.33 13.89
N PHE A 157 0.18 14.06 12.79
CA PHE A 157 -0.69 15.20 12.43
C PHE A 157 -1.94 14.66 11.74
N TYR A 158 -3.10 15.27 11.95
CA TYR A 158 -4.37 14.72 11.50
C TYR A 158 -5.43 15.78 11.22
N ALA A 159 -6.41 15.42 10.40
CA ALA A 159 -7.62 16.19 10.11
C ALA A 159 -8.86 15.34 10.45
N ARG A 160 -9.01 14.97 11.72
CA ARG A 160 -10.14 14.29 12.38
C ARG A 160 -10.93 13.31 11.49
N GLY A 161 -10.30 12.18 11.11
CA GLY A 161 -10.91 11.12 10.29
C GLY A 161 -10.93 11.39 8.78
N GLN A 162 -10.47 12.55 8.33
CA GLN A 162 -10.45 12.96 6.92
C GLN A 162 -9.03 13.28 6.41
N THR A 163 -8.00 12.82 7.09
CA THR A 163 -6.62 13.24 6.79
C THR A 163 -6.22 12.94 5.35
N GLY A 164 -6.48 11.74 4.86
CA GLY A 164 -6.15 11.36 3.48
C GLY A 164 -6.93 12.18 2.45
N GLN A 165 -8.21 12.44 2.70
CA GLN A 165 -9.04 13.28 1.85
C GLN A 165 -8.49 14.70 1.75
N GLN A 166 -8.15 15.32 2.86
CA GLN A 166 -7.67 16.69 2.90
C GLN A 166 -6.27 16.83 2.26
N LEU A 167 -5.38 15.87 2.52
CA LEU A 167 -4.07 15.81 1.87
C LEU A 167 -4.20 15.63 0.34
N LEU A 168 -5.10 14.75 -0.10
CA LEU A 168 -5.34 14.53 -1.53
C LEU A 168 -5.92 15.78 -2.20
N LEU A 169 -6.83 16.49 -1.54
CA LEU A 169 -7.36 17.76 -2.05
C LEU A 169 -6.27 18.82 -2.17
N GLY A 170 -5.33 18.89 -1.23
CA GLY A 170 -4.16 19.77 -1.31
C GLY A 170 -3.28 19.45 -2.52
N ALA A 171 -2.92 18.19 -2.70
CA ALA A 171 -2.14 17.74 -3.85
C ALA A 171 -2.89 17.93 -5.19
N TYR A 172 -4.19 17.63 -5.20
CA TYR A 172 -5.06 17.88 -6.35
C TYR A 172 -5.13 19.36 -6.74
N SER A 173 -5.20 20.26 -5.76
CA SER A 173 -5.22 21.70 -6.02
C SER A 173 -3.92 22.17 -6.70
N ALA A 174 -2.77 21.67 -6.22
CA ALA A 174 -1.48 21.95 -6.85
C ALA A 174 -1.41 21.40 -8.28
N LEU A 175 -1.87 20.16 -8.48
CA LEU A 175 -1.95 19.52 -9.81
C LEU A 175 -2.88 20.30 -10.75
N SER A 176 -4.08 20.66 -10.29
CA SER A 176 -5.09 21.38 -11.09
C SER A 176 -4.58 22.74 -11.56
N ARG A 177 -3.78 23.42 -10.75
CA ARG A 177 -3.10 24.66 -11.16
C ARG A 177 -2.21 24.43 -12.36
N GLN A 178 -1.45 23.35 -12.40
CA GLN A 178 -0.57 23.02 -13.52
C GLN A 178 -1.34 22.55 -14.75
N VAL A 179 -2.45 21.85 -14.56
CA VAL A 179 -3.39 21.52 -15.66
C VAL A 179 -3.97 22.79 -16.27
N GLY A 180 -4.43 23.74 -15.44
CA GLY A 180 -4.96 25.02 -15.89
C GLY A 180 -3.94 25.89 -16.65
N LYS A 181 -2.65 25.77 -16.33
CA LYS A 181 -1.55 26.41 -17.05
C LYS A 181 -1.14 25.69 -18.35
N GLY A 182 -1.67 24.50 -18.60
CA GLY A 182 -1.28 23.67 -19.74
C GLY A 182 0.06 22.94 -19.59
N ALA A 183 0.70 23.01 -18.41
CA ALA A 183 1.96 22.32 -18.12
C ALA A 183 1.75 20.81 -17.83
N VAL A 184 0.55 20.43 -17.40
CA VAL A 184 0.11 19.03 -17.25
C VAL A 184 -1.04 18.77 -18.22
N LYS A 185 -0.89 17.73 -19.04
CA LYS A 185 -2.00 17.18 -19.81
C LYS A 185 -2.58 15.99 -19.05
N MET A 186 -3.82 16.12 -18.59
CA MET A 186 -4.52 15.11 -17.80
C MET A 186 -5.31 14.17 -18.70
N TYR A 187 -5.12 12.86 -18.50
CA TYR A 187 -5.85 11.78 -19.16
C TYR A 187 -6.66 11.03 -18.11
N THR A 188 -7.96 11.33 -17.98
CA THR A 188 -8.88 10.63 -17.08
C THR A 188 -9.54 9.47 -17.81
N ARG A 189 -9.86 8.39 -17.08
CA ARG A 189 -10.42 7.14 -17.63
C ARG A 189 -9.46 6.47 -18.63
N TYR A 190 -8.16 6.51 -18.32
CA TYR A 190 -7.11 5.81 -19.05
C TYR A 190 -6.39 4.82 -18.12
N GLU A 191 -6.23 3.60 -18.60
CA GLU A 191 -5.46 2.55 -17.91
C GLU A 191 -4.19 2.23 -18.68
N MET A 192 -3.04 2.32 -18.01
CA MET A 192 -1.78 1.86 -18.58
C MET A 192 -1.79 0.34 -18.68
N LEU A 193 -1.54 -0.19 -19.88
CA LEU A 193 -1.52 -1.63 -20.14
C LEU A 193 -0.12 -2.18 -20.45
N ASP A 194 0.82 -1.33 -20.85
CA ASP A 194 2.22 -1.73 -21.06
C ASP A 194 3.15 -0.52 -20.98
N VAL A 195 4.45 -0.78 -20.71
CA VAL A 195 5.53 0.18 -20.83
C VAL A 195 6.36 -0.13 -22.08
N VAL A 196 6.74 0.90 -22.83
CA VAL A 196 7.52 0.77 -24.05
C VAL A 196 8.99 1.00 -23.76
N ILE A 197 9.80 0.01 -24.06
CA ILE A 197 11.27 0.03 -23.88
C ILE A 197 11.93 0.22 -25.23
N ILE A 198 12.80 1.23 -25.34
CA ILE A 198 13.61 1.50 -26.52
C ILE A 198 15.08 1.61 -26.07
N ASP A 199 15.95 0.85 -26.68
CA ASP A 199 17.38 0.81 -26.35
C ASP A 199 17.63 0.58 -24.82
N GLY A 200 16.84 -0.31 -24.23
CA GLY A 200 16.92 -0.66 -22.81
C GLY A 200 16.40 0.41 -21.84
N ARG A 201 15.69 1.43 -22.31
CA ARG A 201 15.16 2.53 -21.50
C ARG A 201 13.65 2.65 -21.66
N ALA A 202 12.97 3.04 -20.61
CA ALA A 202 11.54 3.37 -20.70
C ALA A 202 11.34 4.67 -21.49
N ARG A 203 10.55 4.60 -22.57
CA ARG A 203 10.31 5.69 -23.51
C ARG A 203 8.84 5.98 -23.78
N GLY A 204 7.94 5.31 -23.13
CA GLY A 204 6.51 5.54 -23.29
C GLY A 204 5.66 4.45 -22.69
N ILE A 205 4.37 4.58 -22.92
CA ILE A 205 3.36 3.61 -22.47
C ILE A 205 2.34 3.34 -23.57
N ILE A 206 1.69 2.19 -23.46
CA ILE A 206 0.43 1.88 -24.14
C ILE A 206 -0.68 1.99 -23.11
N ALA A 207 -1.72 2.77 -23.42
CA ALA A 207 -2.86 2.94 -22.54
C ALA A 207 -4.18 2.69 -23.26
N ARG A 208 -5.18 2.21 -22.53
CA ARG A 208 -6.54 2.04 -23.02
C ARG A 208 -7.42 3.18 -22.50
N ASN A 209 -8.10 3.85 -23.42
CA ASN A 209 -9.20 4.73 -23.08
C ASN A 209 -10.39 3.87 -22.62
N LEU A 210 -10.76 3.94 -21.37
CA LEU A 210 -11.77 3.06 -20.76
C LEU A 210 -13.19 3.40 -21.21
N VAL A 211 -13.43 4.57 -21.78
CA VAL A 211 -14.74 4.98 -22.29
C VAL A 211 -14.96 4.45 -23.70
N THR A 212 -13.95 4.55 -24.56
CA THR A 212 -14.06 4.21 -25.98
C THR A 212 -13.48 2.84 -26.35
N GLY A 213 -12.74 2.22 -25.42
CA GLY A 213 -12.00 0.98 -25.70
C GLY A 213 -10.74 1.15 -26.54
N LYS A 214 -10.44 2.34 -27.04
CA LYS A 214 -9.29 2.60 -27.92
C LYS A 214 -7.96 2.38 -27.19
N ILE A 215 -7.04 1.73 -27.88
CA ILE A 215 -5.65 1.60 -27.46
C ILE A 215 -4.85 2.77 -28.05
N GLU A 216 -4.14 3.49 -27.21
CA GLU A 216 -3.40 4.69 -27.56
C GLU A 216 -1.95 4.62 -27.08
N ARG A 217 -1.05 5.30 -27.81
CA ARG A 217 0.41 5.30 -27.59
C ARG A 217 0.86 6.65 -27.08
N PHE A 218 1.75 6.66 -26.11
CA PHE A 218 2.31 7.88 -25.53
C PHE A 218 3.81 7.73 -25.35
N ALA A 219 4.58 8.69 -25.88
CA ALA A 219 6.03 8.72 -25.76
C ALA A 219 6.49 9.75 -24.72
N ALA A 220 7.59 9.49 -24.05
CA ALA A 220 8.22 10.39 -23.10
C ALA A 220 9.71 10.07 -22.91
N HIS A 221 10.44 10.98 -22.24
CA HIS A 221 11.84 10.77 -21.85
C HIS A 221 11.99 9.95 -20.59
N ALA A 222 10.96 9.98 -19.72
CA ALA A 222 10.88 9.18 -18.50
C ALA A 222 9.43 8.81 -18.19
N VAL A 223 9.25 7.66 -17.50
CA VAL A 223 7.95 7.15 -17.04
C VAL A 223 8.01 6.95 -15.53
N VAL A 224 7.01 7.49 -14.84
CA VAL A 224 6.87 7.41 -13.37
C VAL A 224 5.60 6.64 -13.02
N ILE A 225 5.74 5.57 -12.23
CA ILE A 225 4.64 4.73 -11.76
C ILE A 225 4.27 5.13 -10.33
N GLY A 226 3.06 5.66 -10.14
CA GLY A 226 2.49 6.04 -8.85
C GLY A 226 1.09 5.45 -8.65
N THR A 227 0.92 4.16 -8.97
CA THR A 227 -0.37 3.49 -9.10
C THR A 227 -0.86 2.80 -7.83
N GLY A 228 -0.11 2.91 -6.73
CA GLY A 228 -0.46 2.24 -5.47
C GLY A 228 -0.11 0.76 -5.45
N GLY A 229 -0.65 0.05 -4.45
CA GLY A 229 -0.32 -1.33 -4.18
C GLY A 229 -1.20 -2.36 -4.87
N TYR A 230 -0.95 -3.63 -4.56
CA TYR A 230 -1.60 -4.81 -5.18
C TYR A 230 -2.47 -5.62 -4.20
N GLY A 231 -2.94 -5.00 -3.11
CA GLY A 231 -3.74 -5.68 -2.08
C GLY A 231 -5.02 -6.34 -2.58
N ASN A 232 -5.58 -5.86 -3.72
CA ASN A 232 -6.77 -6.46 -4.35
C ASN A 232 -6.51 -7.85 -4.97
N ALA A 233 -5.27 -8.37 -4.95
CA ALA A 233 -5.01 -9.78 -5.19
C ALA A 233 -5.75 -10.69 -4.19
N PHE A 234 -6.10 -10.19 -3.01
CA PHE A 234 -6.92 -10.88 -2.01
C PHE A 234 -8.42 -10.78 -2.27
N PHE A 235 -8.86 -10.28 -3.40
CA PHE A 235 -10.24 -9.96 -3.77
C PHE A 235 -10.82 -8.83 -2.91
N LEU A 236 -11.06 -9.07 -1.63
CA LEU A 236 -11.48 -8.04 -0.68
C LEU A 236 -10.27 -7.51 0.09
N SER A 237 -10.08 -6.21 0.00
CA SER A 237 -9.08 -5.45 0.76
C SER A 237 -9.66 -4.09 1.15
N THR A 238 -8.92 -3.30 1.87
CA THR A 238 -9.33 -1.91 2.14
C THR A 238 -9.02 -0.98 0.96
N ASN A 239 -8.29 -1.46 -0.05
CA ASN A 239 -7.91 -0.66 -1.21
C ASN A 239 -9.10 -0.34 -2.10
N ALA A 240 -9.07 0.81 -2.75
CA ALA A 240 -10.01 1.11 -3.83
C ALA A 240 -9.81 0.13 -5.00
N MET A 241 -10.88 -0.19 -5.71
CA MET A 241 -10.83 -1.10 -6.87
C MET A 241 -9.89 -0.62 -7.99
N ALA A 242 -9.60 0.68 -8.01
CA ALA A 242 -8.64 1.27 -8.96
C ALA A 242 -7.17 1.00 -8.60
N SER A 243 -6.85 0.62 -7.34
CA SER A 243 -5.49 0.17 -6.96
C SER A 243 -5.32 -1.26 -7.42
N ASN A 244 -4.85 -1.46 -8.62
CA ASN A 244 -4.93 -2.74 -9.31
C ASN A 244 -3.58 -3.46 -9.51
N GLY A 245 -2.46 -2.83 -9.27
CA GLY A 245 -1.14 -3.42 -9.42
C GLY A 245 -0.72 -3.74 -10.88
N SER A 246 -1.62 -3.65 -11.85
CA SER A 246 -1.34 -4.07 -13.24
C SER A 246 -0.21 -3.29 -13.90
N ALA A 247 -0.17 -1.96 -13.74
CA ALA A 247 0.91 -1.15 -14.31
C ALA A 247 2.28 -1.57 -13.76
N ALA A 248 2.39 -1.78 -12.44
CA ALA A 248 3.61 -2.29 -11.80
C ALA A 248 3.97 -3.70 -12.33
N TRP A 249 2.97 -4.55 -12.52
CA TRP A 249 3.18 -5.90 -13.04
C TRP A 249 3.67 -5.91 -14.49
N GLN A 250 3.18 -5.01 -15.35
CA GLN A 250 3.69 -4.88 -16.71
C GLN A 250 5.14 -4.36 -16.72
N CYS A 251 5.50 -3.45 -15.81
CA CYS A 251 6.89 -3.03 -15.64
C CYS A 251 7.80 -4.22 -15.24
N TYR A 252 7.33 -5.09 -14.33
CA TYR A 252 8.04 -6.32 -13.96
C TYR A 252 8.25 -7.23 -15.17
N LYS A 253 7.24 -7.45 -16.00
CA LYS A 253 7.35 -8.25 -17.23
C LYS A 253 8.29 -7.65 -18.28
N LYS A 254 8.59 -6.37 -18.18
CA LYS A 254 9.54 -5.65 -19.08
C LYS A 254 10.93 -5.47 -18.48
N GLY A 255 11.24 -6.13 -17.38
CA GLY A 255 12.58 -6.20 -16.80
C GLY A 255 12.80 -5.39 -15.52
N ALA A 256 11.81 -4.70 -15.02
CA ALA A 256 11.89 -4.11 -13.67
C ALA A 256 11.82 -5.23 -12.63
N TYR A 257 12.70 -5.21 -11.62
CA TYR A 257 12.62 -6.18 -10.53
C TYR A 257 11.41 -5.92 -9.66
N PHE A 258 10.79 -6.98 -9.14
CA PHE A 258 9.73 -6.90 -8.15
C PHE A 258 10.27 -7.29 -6.77
N ALA A 259 10.18 -6.39 -5.80
CA ALA A 259 10.85 -6.56 -4.52
C ALA A 259 9.87 -6.89 -3.39
N ASN A 260 10.29 -7.80 -2.50
CA ASN A 260 9.56 -8.19 -1.28
C ASN A 260 8.05 -8.44 -1.50
N PRO A 261 7.62 -9.16 -2.53
CA PRO A 261 6.19 -9.27 -2.88
C PRO A 261 5.33 -9.85 -1.75
N CYS A 262 5.87 -10.68 -0.87
CA CYS A 262 5.14 -11.26 0.25
C CYS A 262 4.93 -10.29 1.42
N MET A 263 5.57 -9.12 1.43
CA MET A 263 5.45 -8.15 2.51
C MET A 263 4.17 -7.33 2.35
N ALA A 264 3.11 -7.79 3.00
CA ALA A 264 1.80 -7.15 3.00
C ALA A 264 1.35 -6.87 4.44
N GLN A 265 0.81 -5.68 4.67
CA GLN A 265 0.28 -5.29 5.96
C GLN A 265 -1.21 -5.54 6.04
N ILE A 266 -1.62 -6.10 7.15
CA ILE A 266 -3.01 -6.33 7.50
C ILE A 266 -3.43 -5.31 8.55
N HIS A 267 -4.62 -4.73 8.37
CA HIS A 267 -5.20 -3.76 9.30
C HIS A 267 -6.20 -4.44 10.21
N PRO A 268 -6.07 -4.30 11.54
CA PRO A 268 -6.90 -5.06 12.49
C PRO A 268 -8.33 -4.54 12.65
N THR A 269 -8.62 -3.30 12.25
CA THR A 269 -9.90 -2.62 12.53
C THR A 269 -10.68 -2.33 11.24
N CYS A 270 -11.05 -3.37 10.49
CA CYS A 270 -11.91 -3.23 9.33
C CYS A 270 -13.32 -3.75 9.65
N ILE A 271 -14.35 -3.17 9.02
CA ILE A 271 -15.71 -3.68 9.13
C ILE A 271 -15.75 -5.06 8.43
N PRO A 272 -16.26 -6.12 9.06
CA PRO A 272 -16.33 -7.45 8.47
C PRO A 272 -17.16 -7.48 7.19
N VAL A 273 -17.07 -8.58 6.45
CA VAL A 273 -17.89 -8.83 5.27
C VAL A 273 -19.37 -8.86 5.64
N HIS A 274 -20.20 -8.12 4.90
CA HIS A 274 -21.65 -8.02 5.11
C HIS A 274 -22.49 -8.61 3.98
N GLY A 275 -21.92 -9.03 2.86
CA GLY A 275 -22.70 -9.61 1.77
C GLY A 275 -21.89 -10.02 0.56
N GLU A 276 -22.55 -10.75 -0.34
CA GLU A 276 -21.90 -11.35 -1.51
C GLU A 276 -21.46 -10.35 -2.59
N PHE A 277 -22.07 -9.16 -2.62
CA PHE A 277 -21.81 -8.12 -3.60
C PHE A 277 -20.84 -7.04 -3.13
N GLN A 278 -20.24 -7.24 -1.97
CA GLN A 278 -19.28 -6.29 -1.42
C GLN A 278 -18.01 -6.26 -2.27
N SER A 279 -17.56 -5.06 -2.66
CA SER A 279 -16.41 -4.86 -3.54
C SER A 279 -15.12 -4.49 -2.81
N LYS A 280 -15.21 -4.07 -1.55
CA LYS A 280 -14.05 -3.77 -0.69
C LYS A 280 -14.44 -3.84 0.78
N LEU A 281 -13.44 -3.94 1.66
CA LEU A 281 -13.63 -3.82 3.10
C LEU A 281 -13.46 -2.36 3.55
N THR A 282 -14.34 -1.90 4.44
CA THR A 282 -14.24 -0.54 4.97
C THR A 282 -13.28 -0.49 6.14
N LEU A 283 -12.24 0.31 5.99
CA LEU A 283 -11.28 0.61 7.04
C LEU A 283 -11.93 1.50 8.10
N MET A 284 -11.75 1.13 9.37
CA MET A 284 -12.00 1.99 10.52
C MET A 284 -10.68 2.49 11.09
N SER A 285 -10.65 3.75 11.53
CA SER A 285 -9.42 4.33 12.06
C SER A 285 -8.88 3.53 13.25
N GLU A 286 -7.57 3.27 13.22
CA GLU A 286 -6.86 2.59 14.31
C GLU A 286 -6.94 3.36 15.63
N SER A 287 -7.18 4.69 15.59
CA SER A 287 -7.37 5.51 16.78
C SER A 287 -8.52 5.05 17.67
N LEU A 288 -9.48 4.28 17.13
CA LEU A 288 -10.54 3.67 17.91
C LEU A 288 -10.00 2.74 19.01
N ARG A 289 -8.82 2.14 18.81
CA ARG A 289 -8.18 1.27 19.80
C ARG A 289 -7.58 2.04 21.01
N ASN A 290 -7.50 3.36 20.93
CA ASN A 290 -7.00 4.17 22.04
C ASN A 290 -7.96 4.13 23.26
N ASP A 291 -9.26 4.12 23.01
CA ASP A 291 -10.28 4.11 24.07
C ASP A 291 -11.21 2.88 23.97
N GLY A 292 -11.31 2.25 22.81
CA GLY A 292 -12.08 1.01 22.62
C GLY A 292 -11.31 -0.24 23.05
N ARG A 293 -12.02 -1.18 23.68
CA ARG A 293 -11.47 -2.46 24.15
C ARG A 293 -11.89 -3.61 23.25
N ILE A 294 -10.93 -4.46 22.87
CA ILE A 294 -11.18 -5.59 21.96
C ILE A 294 -11.40 -6.87 22.76
N TRP A 295 -12.50 -7.58 22.48
CA TRP A 295 -12.84 -8.81 23.15
C TRP A 295 -13.61 -9.82 22.29
N VAL A 296 -13.62 -11.08 22.73
CA VAL A 296 -14.49 -12.18 22.29
C VAL A 296 -15.11 -12.84 23.52
N PRO A 297 -16.21 -13.63 23.39
CA PRO A 297 -16.69 -14.44 24.50
C PRO A 297 -15.63 -15.42 25.00
N LYS A 298 -15.59 -15.69 26.29
CA LYS A 298 -14.75 -16.75 26.88
C LYS A 298 -15.25 -18.15 26.54
N ASN A 299 -16.53 -18.28 26.25
CA ASN A 299 -17.20 -19.55 25.99
C ASN A 299 -17.59 -19.64 24.51
N ILE A 300 -17.24 -20.78 23.86
CA ILE A 300 -17.59 -21.04 22.45
C ILE A 300 -19.11 -21.14 22.26
N GLU A 301 -19.86 -21.63 23.23
CA GLU A 301 -21.33 -21.70 23.11
C GLU A 301 -21.97 -20.30 23.05
N ASP A 302 -21.42 -19.33 23.78
CA ASP A 302 -21.87 -17.94 23.67
C ASP A 302 -21.48 -17.32 22.33
N ALA A 303 -20.31 -17.66 21.80
CA ALA A 303 -19.95 -17.25 20.43
C ALA A 303 -20.94 -17.79 19.39
N LYS A 304 -21.33 -19.06 19.49
CA LYS A 304 -22.35 -19.66 18.60
C LYS A 304 -23.72 -19.00 18.72
N LYS A 305 -24.14 -18.64 19.94
CA LYS A 305 -25.40 -17.90 20.16
C LYS A 305 -25.37 -16.52 19.54
N LEU A 306 -24.22 -15.80 19.65
CA LEU A 306 -24.02 -14.51 19.01
C LEU A 306 -24.01 -14.64 17.48
N GLN A 307 -23.36 -15.66 16.93
CA GLN A 307 -23.37 -15.97 15.49
C GLN A 307 -24.79 -16.25 14.98
N ALA A 308 -25.59 -16.94 15.76
CA ALA A 308 -26.99 -17.24 15.44
C ALA A 308 -27.95 -16.08 15.71
N GLY A 309 -27.48 -14.98 16.32
CA GLY A 309 -28.31 -13.84 16.68
C GLY A 309 -29.34 -14.10 17.78
N THR A 310 -29.15 -15.18 18.56
CA THR A 310 -30.07 -15.57 19.66
C THR A 310 -29.83 -14.80 20.95
N ILE A 311 -28.66 -14.20 21.10
CA ILE A 311 -28.32 -13.25 22.18
C ILE A 311 -27.63 -12.03 21.58
N ARG A 312 -27.68 -10.91 22.32
CA ARG A 312 -26.98 -9.66 21.96
C ARG A 312 -25.61 -9.58 22.65
N PRO A 313 -24.62 -8.88 22.09
CA PRO A 313 -23.30 -8.71 22.72
C PRO A 313 -23.39 -8.02 24.10
N THR A 314 -24.39 -7.16 24.32
CA THR A 314 -24.65 -6.48 25.60
C THR A 314 -25.14 -7.42 26.71
N GLU A 315 -25.61 -8.62 26.37
CA GLU A 315 -26.04 -9.64 27.33
C GLU A 315 -24.88 -10.48 27.87
N ILE A 316 -23.69 -10.41 27.21
CA ILE A 316 -22.47 -11.04 27.72
C ILE A 316 -21.91 -10.21 28.86
N LYS A 317 -21.83 -10.81 30.04
CA LYS A 317 -21.30 -10.14 31.23
C LYS A 317 -19.81 -9.83 31.09
N GLU A 318 -19.34 -8.83 31.81
CA GLU A 318 -17.92 -8.41 31.79
C GLU A 318 -16.96 -9.58 32.15
N GLU A 319 -17.33 -10.40 33.12
CA GLU A 319 -16.57 -11.57 33.54
C GLU A 319 -16.46 -12.67 32.48
N ASP A 320 -17.40 -12.73 31.53
CA ASP A 320 -17.45 -13.70 30.44
C ASP A 320 -16.80 -13.20 29.14
N ARG A 321 -16.18 -12.02 29.17
CA ARG A 321 -15.44 -11.42 28.05
C ARG A 321 -13.95 -11.73 28.14
N ASP A 322 -13.34 -12.21 27.06
CA ASP A 322 -11.90 -12.35 26.93
C ASP A 322 -11.30 -11.13 26.21
N TYR A 323 -10.73 -10.22 26.97
CA TYR A 323 -9.93 -9.10 26.48
C TYR A 323 -8.54 -9.59 26.12
N TYR A 324 -8.45 -10.42 25.09
CA TYR A 324 -7.28 -11.24 24.78
C TYR A 324 -6.01 -10.44 24.49
N LEU A 325 -6.08 -9.23 23.94
CA LEU A 325 -4.91 -8.36 23.75
C LEU A 325 -4.37 -7.84 25.06
N GLU A 326 -5.24 -7.35 25.95
CA GLU A 326 -4.86 -6.87 27.28
C GLU A 326 -4.25 -7.99 28.11
N ARG A 327 -4.81 -9.20 28.01
CA ARG A 327 -4.32 -10.40 28.73
C ARG A 327 -2.95 -10.89 28.21
N ARG A 328 -2.76 -10.88 26.88
CA ARG A 328 -1.54 -11.40 26.25
C ARG A 328 -0.39 -10.39 26.26
N TYR A 329 -0.71 -9.11 26.19
CA TYR A 329 0.23 -8.00 26.02
C TYR A 329 -0.05 -6.88 27.03
N PRO A 330 0.20 -7.10 28.34
CA PRO A 330 -0.20 -6.13 29.39
C PRO A 330 0.42 -4.74 29.22
N ALA A 331 1.63 -4.64 28.67
CA ALA A 331 2.31 -3.36 28.49
C ALA A 331 1.70 -2.48 27.39
N PHE A 332 1.09 -3.08 26.36
CA PHE A 332 0.54 -2.39 25.20
C PHE A 332 -0.99 -2.49 25.10
N GLY A 333 -1.57 -3.55 25.63
CA GLY A 333 -3.02 -3.81 25.57
C GLY A 333 -3.55 -3.76 24.13
N ASN A 334 -4.58 -2.98 23.92
CA ASN A 334 -5.21 -2.81 22.61
C ASN A 334 -4.32 -2.03 21.60
N LEU A 335 -3.21 -1.43 22.04
CA LEU A 335 -2.31 -0.62 21.21
C LEU A 335 -1.11 -1.39 20.66
N VAL A 336 -1.08 -2.72 20.76
CA VAL A 336 -0.07 -3.56 20.09
C VAL A 336 -0.01 -3.26 18.58
N PRO A 337 1.14 -3.48 17.92
CA PRO A 337 1.28 -3.28 16.48
C PRO A 337 0.21 -4.04 15.67
N ARG A 338 -0.03 -3.57 14.45
CA ARG A 338 -1.08 -4.07 13.55
C ARG A 338 -0.98 -5.56 13.27
N ASP A 339 0.24 -6.04 13.00
CA ASP A 339 0.53 -7.45 12.73
C ASP A 339 0.16 -8.33 13.92
N VAL A 340 0.51 -7.90 15.15
CA VAL A 340 0.19 -8.61 16.39
C VAL A 340 -1.31 -8.64 16.65
N ALA A 341 -1.98 -7.48 16.56
CA ALA A 341 -3.43 -7.38 16.77
C ALA A 341 -4.23 -8.21 15.75
N SER A 342 -3.81 -8.18 14.49
CA SER A 342 -4.46 -8.91 13.40
C SER A 342 -4.34 -10.43 13.58
N ARG A 343 -3.14 -10.93 13.88
CA ARG A 343 -2.93 -12.36 14.16
C ARG A 343 -3.76 -12.84 15.35
N ALA A 344 -3.74 -12.07 16.44
CA ALA A 344 -4.49 -12.44 17.64
C ALA A 344 -6.00 -12.51 17.39
N ALA A 345 -6.56 -11.60 16.58
CA ALA A 345 -7.97 -11.63 16.19
C ALA A 345 -8.27 -12.87 15.33
N LYS A 346 -7.44 -13.16 14.32
CA LYS A 346 -7.61 -14.36 13.49
C LYS A 346 -7.54 -15.63 14.30
N GLU A 347 -6.56 -15.78 15.18
CA GLU A 347 -6.44 -16.94 16.07
C GLU A 347 -7.68 -17.18 16.94
N ARG A 348 -8.31 -16.11 17.45
CA ARG A 348 -9.56 -16.24 18.22
C ARG A 348 -10.72 -16.71 17.35
N CYS A 349 -10.83 -16.19 16.13
CA CYS A 349 -11.86 -16.62 15.19
C CYS A 349 -11.65 -18.08 14.74
N ASP A 350 -10.44 -18.46 14.39
CA ASP A 350 -10.09 -19.83 13.97
C ASP A 350 -10.31 -20.85 15.11
N ALA A 351 -10.12 -20.43 16.37
CA ALA A 351 -10.40 -21.25 17.55
C ALA A 351 -11.90 -21.33 17.90
N GLY A 352 -12.79 -20.70 17.10
CA GLY A 352 -14.24 -20.79 17.28
C GLY A 352 -14.86 -19.74 18.19
N PHE A 353 -14.09 -18.75 18.68
CA PHE A 353 -14.56 -17.66 19.52
C PHE A 353 -15.04 -16.44 18.73
N GLY A 354 -14.88 -16.46 17.41
CA GLY A 354 -15.32 -15.37 16.55
C GLY A 354 -16.81 -15.11 16.62
N VAL A 355 -17.18 -13.87 16.41
CA VAL A 355 -18.57 -13.40 16.39
C VAL A 355 -19.00 -13.08 14.96
N ASN A 356 -20.20 -12.45 14.77
CA ASN A 356 -20.86 -12.32 13.47
C ASN A 356 -21.37 -13.68 12.94
N ASN A 357 -22.33 -13.65 12.03
CA ASN A 357 -22.90 -14.85 11.38
C ASN A 357 -21.86 -15.74 10.66
N THR A 358 -20.72 -15.16 10.27
CA THR A 358 -19.61 -15.87 9.64
C THR A 358 -18.60 -16.46 10.64
N GLY A 359 -18.65 -16.06 11.93
CA GLY A 359 -17.60 -16.35 12.91
C GLY A 359 -16.29 -15.58 12.67
N LEU A 360 -16.27 -14.65 11.70
CA LEU A 360 -15.09 -13.88 11.31
C LEU A 360 -15.22 -12.42 11.75
N ALA A 361 -15.31 -12.20 13.05
CA ALA A 361 -15.27 -10.89 13.68
C ALA A 361 -14.89 -11.00 15.16
N VAL A 362 -14.42 -9.90 15.72
CA VAL A 362 -14.23 -9.65 17.15
C VAL A 362 -14.91 -8.34 17.51
N TYR A 363 -15.22 -8.12 18.78
CA TYR A 363 -15.83 -6.87 19.23
C TYR A 363 -14.79 -5.80 19.56
N LEU A 364 -15.10 -4.56 19.20
CA LEU A 364 -14.45 -3.33 19.67
C LEU A 364 -15.48 -2.51 20.44
N ASP A 365 -15.32 -2.40 21.75
CA ASP A 365 -16.32 -1.96 22.71
C ASP A 365 -15.93 -0.63 23.36
N PHE A 366 -16.82 0.35 23.29
CA PHE A 366 -16.65 1.67 23.87
C PHE A 366 -17.40 1.87 25.19
N SER A 367 -18.11 0.87 25.69
CA SER A 367 -18.91 1.00 26.92
C SER A 367 -18.10 1.51 28.12
N SER A 368 -16.90 0.96 28.34
CA SER A 368 -15.97 1.39 29.40
C SER A 368 -15.48 2.83 29.18
N ALA A 369 -15.21 3.22 27.94
CA ALA A 369 -14.77 4.58 27.61
C ALA A 369 -15.88 5.60 27.83
N ILE A 370 -17.12 5.28 27.43
CA ILE A 370 -18.29 6.12 27.63
C ILE A 370 -18.54 6.31 29.13
N GLN A 371 -18.45 5.24 29.93
CA GLN A 371 -18.62 5.31 31.37
C GLN A 371 -17.53 6.16 32.05
N ARG A 372 -16.29 6.05 31.62
CA ARG A 372 -15.13 6.75 32.20
C ARG A 372 -15.01 8.21 31.77
N LEU A 373 -15.23 8.50 30.49
CA LEU A 373 -14.98 9.82 29.87
C LEU A 373 -16.26 10.64 29.67
N GLY A 374 -17.41 9.99 29.63
CA GLY A 374 -18.69 10.58 29.20
C GLY A 374 -18.91 10.51 27.69
N LYS A 375 -20.15 10.45 27.27
CA LYS A 375 -20.56 10.35 25.86
C LYS A 375 -20.04 11.52 25.02
N ASP A 376 -20.11 12.74 25.53
CA ASP A 376 -19.73 13.96 24.82
C ASP A 376 -18.24 13.95 24.43
N VAL A 377 -17.37 13.45 25.31
CA VAL A 377 -15.93 13.34 25.05
C VAL A 377 -15.67 12.26 23.98
N VAL A 378 -16.36 11.13 24.06
CA VAL A 378 -16.24 10.05 23.07
C VAL A 378 -16.78 10.55 21.72
N GLU A 379 -17.88 11.28 21.68
CA GLU A 379 -18.43 11.87 20.47
C GLU A 379 -17.49 12.90 19.84
N ALA A 380 -16.89 13.77 20.65
CA ALA A 380 -15.90 14.74 20.17
C ALA A 380 -14.68 14.07 19.52
N ARG A 381 -14.27 12.88 20.03
CA ARG A 381 -13.12 12.12 19.51
C ARG A 381 -13.46 11.25 18.30
N TYR A 382 -14.60 10.57 18.31
CA TYR A 382 -14.92 9.46 17.40
C TYR A 382 -16.28 9.56 16.72
N GLY A 383 -17.08 10.59 16.98
CA GLY A 383 -18.47 10.68 16.53
C GLY A 383 -18.65 10.52 15.02
N ASN A 384 -17.75 11.10 14.22
CA ASN A 384 -17.78 10.93 12.77
C ASN A 384 -17.48 9.48 12.32
N LEU A 385 -16.62 8.76 13.05
CA LEU A 385 -16.32 7.36 12.79
C LEU A 385 -17.48 6.46 13.19
N PHE A 386 -18.13 6.74 14.33
CA PHE A 386 -19.33 6.05 14.78
C PHE A 386 -20.48 6.23 13.80
N GLN A 387 -20.71 7.47 13.34
CA GLN A 387 -21.73 7.74 12.33
C GLN A 387 -21.46 7.00 11.01
N MET A 388 -20.19 6.90 10.59
CA MET A 388 -19.82 6.14 9.41
C MET A 388 -20.11 4.64 9.61
N TYR A 389 -19.74 4.08 10.76
CA TYR A 389 -20.01 2.69 11.10
C TYR A 389 -21.52 2.39 11.10
N GLU A 390 -22.32 3.21 11.81
CA GLU A 390 -23.76 3.08 11.88
C GLU A 390 -24.44 3.15 10.50
N LYS A 391 -23.98 4.05 9.61
CA LYS A 391 -24.50 4.13 8.23
C LYS A 391 -24.23 2.88 7.39
N ILE A 392 -23.18 2.14 7.69
CA ILE A 392 -22.79 0.93 6.96
C ILE A 392 -23.47 -0.30 7.54
N THR A 393 -23.53 -0.41 8.87
CA THR A 393 -23.93 -1.62 9.58
C THR A 393 -25.34 -1.54 10.18
N ASN A 394 -25.87 -0.35 10.35
CA ASN A 394 -27.09 -0.04 11.10
C ASN A 394 -26.98 -0.31 12.61
N ASP A 395 -25.76 -0.50 13.14
CA ASP A 395 -25.51 -0.66 14.57
C ASP A 395 -24.96 0.63 15.17
N ASN A 396 -25.54 1.06 16.30
CA ASN A 396 -25.10 2.26 17.01
C ASN A 396 -23.94 1.95 17.97
N PRO A 397 -22.71 2.44 17.72
CA PRO A 397 -21.55 2.14 18.56
C PRO A 397 -21.62 2.69 20.00
N TYR A 398 -22.53 3.61 20.28
CA TYR A 398 -22.79 4.10 21.66
C TYR A 398 -23.57 3.09 22.51
N GLU A 399 -24.26 2.15 21.88
CA GLU A 399 -25.17 1.19 22.54
C GLU A 399 -24.70 -0.26 22.40
N THR A 400 -24.00 -0.57 21.29
CA THR A 400 -23.60 -1.93 20.93
C THR A 400 -22.13 -1.94 20.49
N PRO A 401 -21.31 -2.92 20.92
CA PRO A 401 -19.94 -3.05 20.44
C PRO A 401 -19.86 -3.13 18.91
N MET A 402 -18.88 -2.45 18.33
CA MET A 402 -18.57 -2.56 16.91
C MET A 402 -17.99 -3.94 16.61
N MET A 403 -18.30 -4.50 15.44
CA MET A 403 -17.63 -5.68 14.92
C MET A 403 -16.48 -5.27 14.03
N ILE A 404 -15.30 -5.85 14.23
CA ILE A 404 -14.11 -5.64 13.41
C ILE A 404 -13.46 -6.95 13.04
N TYR A 405 -12.76 -6.98 11.90
CA TYR A 405 -11.95 -8.11 11.46
C TYR A 405 -10.72 -7.63 10.67
N PRO A 406 -9.59 -8.37 10.69
CA PRO A 406 -8.42 -8.00 9.92
C PRO A 406 -8.66 -8.05 8.41
N ALA A 407 -8.02 -7.12 7.68
CA ALA A 407 -8.05 -7.09 6.22
C ALA A 407 -6.72 -6.60 5.64
N ILE A 408 -6.37 -7.06 4.45
CA ILE A 408 -5.23 -6.53 3.69
C ILE A 408 -5.44 -5.03 3.48
N HIS A 409 -4.39 -4.26 3.76
CA HIS A 409 -4.47 -2.80 3.78
C HIS A 409 -3.37 -2.09 3.00
N TYR A 410 -2.12 -2.56 3.08
CA TYR A 410 -0.97 -1.92 2.47
C TYR A 410 0.04 -2.97 2.00
N THR A 411 0.66 -2.75 0.84
CA THR A 411 1.74 -3.62 0.37
C THR A 411 3.09 -2.91 0.54
N MET A 412 3.98 -3.49 1.35
CA MET A 412 5.35 -3.01 1.48
C MET A 412 6.24 -3.52 0.35
N GLY A 413 5.84 -4.59 -0.33
CA GLY A 413 6.42 -5.02 -1.59
C GLY A 413 6.01 -4.14 -2.76
N GLY A 414 6.67 -4.27 -3.88
CA GLY A 414 6.40 -3.52 -5.10
C GLY A 414 7.59 -3.51 -6.05
N ILE A 415 7.58 -2.60 -7.01
CA ILE A 415 8.72 -2.46 -7.93
C ILE A 415 9.98 -2.08 -7.13
N TRP A 416 11.08 -2.77 -7.37
CA TRP A 416 12.37 -2.39 -6.82
C TRP A 416 12.84 -1.06 -7.38
N VAL A 417 13.35 -0.19 -6.51
CA VAL A 417 13.95 1.09 -6.87
C VAL A 417 15.27 1.29 -6.12
N ASP A 418 16.19 2.02 -6.74
CA ASP A 418 17.42 2.50 -6.09
C ASP A 418 17.16 3.75 -5.22
N TYR A 419 18.21 4.37 -4.72
CA TYR A 419 18.11 5.59 -3.91
C TYR A 419 17.50 6.77 -4.70
N GLU A 420 17.59 6.73 -6.03
CA GLU A 420 17.03 7.74 -6.92
C GLU A 420 15.54 7.49 -7.28
N LEU A 421 14.89 6.50 -6.69
CA LEU A 421 13.55 6.01 -7.07
C LEU A 421 13.46 5.49 -8.50
N MET A 422 14.60 5.18 -9.13
CA MET A 422 14.68 4.57 -10.45
C MET A 422 14.70 3.04 -10.32
N THR A 423 13.95 2.37 -11.18
CA THR A 423 13.90 0.90 -11.24
C THR A 423 15.18 0.32 -11.88
N SER A 424 15.27 -1.01 -11.98
CA SER A 424 16.31 -1.67 -12.76
C SER A 424 16.26 -1.36 -14.27
N VAL A 425 15.16 -0.78 -14.75
CA VAL A 425 15.03 -0.28 -16.12
C VAL A 425 15.27 1.23 -16.13
N PRO A 426 16.36 1.73 -16.77
CA PRO A 426 16.63 3.15 -16.82
C PRO A 426 15.47 3.97 -17.41
N GLY A 427 15.20 5.13 -16.83
CA GLY A 427 14.10 6.00 -17.25
C GLY A 427 12.71 5.58 -16.72
N LEU A 428 12.63 4.48 -16.01
CA LEU A 428 11.44 4.02 -15.31
C LEU A 428 11.60 4.24 -13.81
N PHE A 429 10.68 5.00 -13.22
CA PHE A 429 10.65 5.34 -11.80
C PHE A 429 9.39 4.80 -11.14
N ALA A 430 9.45 4.48 -9.86
CA ALA A 430 8.28 4.10 -9.08
C ALA A 430 8.25 4.84 -7.74
N ILE A 431 7.08 5.37 -7.38
CA ILE A 431 6.89 6.24 -6.21
C ILE A 431 5.70 5.80 -5.36
N GLY A 432 5.75 6.13 -4.07
CA GLY A 432 4.72 5.75 -3.12
C GLY A 432 4.60 4.23 -2.99
N GLU A 433 3.39 3.75 -2.76
CA GLU A 433 3.12 2.31 -2.55
C GLU A 433 3.35 1.42 -3.80
N ALA A 434 3.62 2.01 -4.97
CA ALA A 434 3.96 1.24 -6.17
C ALA A 434 5.39 0.68 -6.12
N ASN A 435 6.30 1.28 -5.36
CA ASN A 435 7.63 0.74 -5.08
C ASN A 435 7.62 -0.14 -3.81
N PHE A 436 8.72 -0.85 -3.56
CA PHE A 436 8.84 -1.76 -2.40
C PHE A 436 9.01 -1.06 -1.05
N SER A 437 8.81 0.20 -0.99
CA SER A 437 8.71 1.11 0.14
C SER A 437 9.87 1.11 1.17
N ASP A 438 9.95 2.18 1.94
CA ASP A 438 10.94 2.37 3.01
C ASP A 438 10.44 1.83 4.37
N HIS A 439 9.46 0.92 4.37
CA HIS A 439 8.79 0.43 5.58
C HIS A 439 9.22 -0.97 6.03
N GLY A 440 10.09 -1.63 5.25
CA GLY A 440 10.52 -2.98 5.57
C GLY A 440 9.37 -3.99 5.57
N ALA A 441 9.34 -4.84 6.59
CA ALA A 441 8.35 -5.92 6.68
C ALA A 441 7.01 -5.51 7.34
N ASN A 442 6.95 -4.33 7.96
CA ASN A 442 5.74 -3.80 8.58
C ASN A 442 5.79 -2.27 8.67
N ARG A 443 4.75 -1.61 8.21
CA ARG A 443 4.65 -0.16 8.18
C ARG A 443 4.09 0.38 9.50
N LEU A 444 4.71 1.41 10.04
CA LEU A 444 4.13 2.17 11.16
C LEU A 444 2.85 2.88 10.72
N GLY A 445 1.88 3.00 11.63
CA GLY A 445 0.69 3.81 11.41
C GLY A 445 1.05 5.22 10.95
N ALA A 446 0.22 5.82 10.08
CA ALA A 446 0.39 7.19 9.57
C ALA A 446 1.64 7.45 8.69
N SER A 447 2.34 6.40 8.21
CA SER A 447 3.55 6.55 7.38
C SER A 447 3.32 6.39 5.88
N ALA A 448 2.20 5.81 5.43
CA ALA A 448 1.93 5.63 3.99
C ALA A 448 1.78 6.96 3.24
N LEU A 449 0.99 7.88 3.80
CA LEU A 449 0.79 9.22 3.22
C LEU A 449 2.09 10.03 3.24
N MET A 450 2.89 9.86 4.29
CA MET A 450 4.21 10.47 4.43
C MET A 450 5.12 10.05 3.27
N GLN A 451 5.23 8.75 2.98
CA GLN A 451 6.07 8.27 1.87
C GLN A 451 5.59 8.78 0.51
N GLY A 452 4.29 8.71 0.23
CA GLY A 452 3.76 9.19 -1.05
C GLY A 452 4.09 10.65 -1.33
N LEU A 453 3.96 11.52 -0.32
CA LEU A 453 4.28 12.94 -0.44
C LEU A 453 5.79 13.20 -0.41
N ALA A 454 6.57 12.41 0.35
CA ALA A 454 8.03 12.48 0.31
C ALA A 454 8.56 12.19 -1.08
N ASP A 455 8.16 11.07 -1.67
CA ASP A 455 8.59 10.68 -3.01
C ASP A 455 8.18 11.71 -4.06
N GLY A 456 6.93 12.16 -4.03
CA GLY A 456 6.39 13.06 -5.05
C GLY A 456 6.86 14.51 -4.95
N TYR A 457 6.92 15.07 -3.75
CA TYR A 457 7.31 16.49 -3.57
C TYR A 457 8.80 16.72 -3.33
N PHE A 458 9.48 15.81 -2.60
CA PHE A 458 10.79 16.11 -2.05
C PHE A 458 11.93 15.21 -2.54
N VAL A 459 11.64 14.06 -3.14
CA VAL A 459 12.68 13.14 -3.62
C VAL A 459 12.73 13.09 -5.14
N LEU A 460 11.67 12.61 -5.80
CA LEU A 460 11.65 12.46 -7.26
C LEU A 460 11.98 13.75 -8.03
N PRO A 461 11.52 14.94 -7.63
CA PRO A 461 11.86 16.18 -8.34
C PRO A 461 13.36 16.47 -8.42
N TYR A 462 14.14 15.96 -7.47
CA TYR A 462 15.61 16.01 -7.52
C TYR A 462 16.18 14.84 -8.32
N THR A 463 15.82 13.63 -7.99
CA THR A 463 16.48 12.43 -8.51
C THR A 463 16.22 12.21 -10.00
N ILE A 464 15.03 12.53 -10.50
CA ILE A 464 14.71 12.42 -11.93
C ILE A 464 15.55 13.39 -12.78
N GLN A 465 15.93 14.54 -12.25
CA GLN A 465 16.79 15.49 -12.98
C GLN A 465 18.18 14.92 -13.20
N ASN A 466 18.72 14.14 -12.23
CA ASN A 466 20.00 13.48 -12.40
C ASN A 466 20.01 12.56 -13.63
N TYR A 467 18.93 11.82 -13.86
CA TYR A 467 18.74 11.02 -15.06
C TYR A 467 18.50 11.88 -16.32
N LEU A 468 17.59 12.84 -16.24
CA LEU A 468 17.17 13.65 -17.39
C LEU A 468 18.26 14.60 -17.90
N ALA A 469 19.22 14.98 -17.06
CA ALA A 469 20.36 15.81 -17.47
C ALA A 469 21.17 15.17 -18.61
N ASP A 470 21.26 13.86 -18.64
CA ASP A 470 21.92 13.12 -19.70
C ASP A 470 21.00 12.87 -20.92
N GLN A 471 19.74 13.29 -20.87
CA GLN A 471 18.73 13.11 -21.92
C GLN A 471 18.41 14.40 -22.70
N ILE A 472 19.07 15.52 -22.42
CA ILE A 472 18.76 16.84 -23.02
C ILE A 472 18.95 16.88 -24.54
N GLN A 473 19.78 16.01 -25.11
CA GLN A 473 20.01 15.88 -26.55
C GLN A 473 19.09 14.85 -27.21
N VAL A 474 18.36 14.08 -26.42
CA VAL A 474 17.46 13.05 -26.93
C VAL A 474 16.20 13.72 -27.48
N PRO A 475 15.86 13.49 -28.76
CA PRO A 475 14.67 14.09 -29.34
C PRO A 475 13.39 13.46 -28.76
N ARG A 476 12.26 14.12 -28.95
CA ARG A 476 10.97 13.49 -28.72
C ARG A 476 10.79 12.30 -29.64
N PHE A 477 10.40 11.16 -29.06
CA PHE A 477 10.18 9.94 -29.83
C PHE A 477 8.86 10.00 -30.59
N SER A 478 8.88 9.53 -31.85
CA SER A 478 7.65 9.22 -32.57
C SER A 478 7.04 7.93 -32.00
N THR A 479 5.72 7.91 -31.88
CA THR A 479 4.96 6.69 -31.54
C THR A 479 4.78 5.73 -32.72
N ASP A 480 5.29 6.07 -33.91
CA ASP A 480 5.27 5.22 -35.11
C ASP A 480 6.47 4.26 -35.20
N ARG A 481 7.18 4.06 -34.10
CA ARG A 481 8.35 3.17 -34.02
C ARG A 481 7.92 1.71 -33.82
N PRO A 482 8.74 0.75 -34.29
CA PRO A 482 8.45 -0.69 -34.17
C PRO A 482 8.19 -1.15 -32.72
N GLU A 483 8.88 -0.55 -31.75
CA GLU A 483 8.72 -0.92 -30.33
C GLU A 483 7.31 -0.58 -29.80
N PHE A 484 6.71 0.50 -30.31
CA PHE A 484 5.31 0.84 -30.02
C PHE A 484 4.34 -0.10 -30.77
N ASP A 485 4.66 -0.48 -32.01
CA ASP A 485 3.87 -1.44 -32.78
C ASP A 485 3.81 -2.80 -32.08
N GLU A 486 4.96 -3.29 -31.59
CA GLU A 486 5.08 -4.56 -30.88
C GLU A 486 4.28 -4.54 -29.55
N ALA A 487 4.46 -3.48 -28.74
CA ALA A 487 3.78 -3.35 -27.48
C ALA A 487 2.25 -3.26 -27.65
N GLU A 488 1.77 -2.43 -28.59
CA GLU A 488 0.35 -2.32 -28.90
C GLU A 488 -0.23 -3.63 -29.41
N LYS A 489 0.49 -4.32 -30.31
CA LYS A 489 0.08 -5.63 -30.82
C LYS A 489 -0.06 -6.64 -29.70
N GLY A 490 0.90 -6.72 -28.78
CA GLY A 490 0.84 -7.62 -27.63
C GLY A 490 -0.40 -7.40 -26.76
N ILE A 491 -0.79 -6.15 -26.54
CA ILE A 491 -2.01 -5.80 -25.81
C ILE A 491 -3.26 -6.18 -26.59
N LYS A 492 -3.32 -5.89 -27.89
CA LYS A 492 -4.45 -6.25 -28.73
C LYS A 492 -4.64 -7.76 -28.81
N ASP A 493 -3.55 -8.52 -28.94
CA ASP A 493 -3.57 -9.99 -28.97
C ASP A 493 -4.08 -10.55 -27.64
N ARG A 494 -3.64 -9.99 -26.51
CA ARG A 494 -4.11 -10.38 -25.16
C ARG A 494 -5.60 -10.11 -24.97
N ILE A 495 -6.08 -8.94 -25.39
CA ILE A 495 -7.51 -8.59 -25.33
C ILE A 495 -8.31 -9.52 -26.24
N ALA A 496 -7.87 -9.74 -27.48
CA ALA A 496 -8.54 -10.63 -28.43
C ALA A 496 -8.64 -12.06 -27.90
N ARG A 497 -7.56 -12.56 -27.27
CA ARG A 497 -7.55 -13.88 -26.60
C ARG A 497 -8.62 -13.93 -25.50
N LEU A 498 -8.66 -12.94 -24.60
CA LEU A 498 -9.67 -12.88 -23.53
C LEU A 498 -11.10 -12.85 -24.08
N MET A 499 -11.37 -12.02 -25.06
CA MET A 499 -12.71 -11.88 -25.67
C MET A 499 -13.14 -13.11 -26.47
N SER A 500 -12.20 -13.96 -26.90
CA SER A 500 -12.50 -15.21 -27.62
C SER A 500 -12.91 -16.37 -26.70
N ILE A 501 -12.61 -16.28 -25.39
CA ILE A 501 -12.96 -17.34 -24.43
C ILE A 501 -14.47 -17.31 -24.17
N LYS A 502 -15.13 -18.41 -24.47
CA LYS A 502 -16.58 -18.59 -24.24
C LYS A 502 -16.81 -19.45 -22.99
N GLY A 503 -16.20 -19.04 -21.89
CA GLY A 503 -16.27 -19.74 -20.63
C GLY A 503 -17.60 -19.55 -19.91
N LYS A 504 -17.72 -20.19 -18.76
CA LYS A 504 -18.92 -20.19 -17.91
C LYS A 504 -18.77 -19.31 -16.68
N GLN A 505 -17.53 -19.07 -16.23
CA GLN A 505 -17.26 -18.38 -14.98
C GLN A 505 -17.14 -16.87 -15.17
N SER A 506 -17.79 -16.12 -14.27
CA SER A 506 -17.61 -14.67 -14.21
C SER A 506 -16.21 -14.30 -13.71
N VAL A 507 -15.74 -13.11 -14.07
CA VAL A 507 -14.47 -12.59 -13.55
C VAL A 507 -14.49 -12.51 -12.02
N ASP A 508 -15.61 -12.07 -11.45
CA ASP A 508 -15.74 -11.96 -9.98
C ASP A 508 -15.69 -13.32 -9.27
N SER A 509 -16.27 -14.39 -9.86
CA SER A 509 -16.20 -15.74 -9.27
C SER A 509 -14.77 -16.28 -9.23
N LEU A 510 -14.00 -16.06 -10.30
CA LEU A 510 -12.58 -16.43 -10.37
C LEU A 510 -11.73 -15.58 -9.43
N HIS A 511 -12.03 -14.29 -9.29
CA HIS A 511 -11.34 -13.41 -8.34
C HIS A 511 -11.62 -13.80 -6.88
N LYS A 512 -12.85 -14.23 -6.56
CA LYS A 512 -13.18 -14.80 -5.24
C LYS A 512 -12.37 -16.07 -4.95
N LYS A 513 -12.19 -16.95 -5.94
CA LYS A 513 -11.33 -18.15 -5.79
C LYS A 513 -9.88 -17.75 -5.48
N LEU A 514 -9.33 -16.77 -6.22
CA LEU A 514 -8.01 -16.22 -5.91
C LEU A 514 -7.95 -15.69 -4.48
N GLY A 515 -8.94 -14.91 -4.08
CA GLY A 515 -9.01 -14.33 -2.74
C GLY A 515 -8.99 -15.37 -1.62
N HIS A 516 -9.69 -16.49 -1.79
CA HIS A 516 -9.67 -17.59 -0.83
C HIS A 516 -8.28 -18.25 -0.73
N ILE A 517 -7.66 -18.58 -1.87
CA ILE A 517 -6.31 -19.15 -1.88
C ILE A 517 -5.33 -18.22 -1.17
N MET A 518 -5.38 -16.92 -1.51
CA MET A 518 -4.48 -15.92 -0.93
C MET A 518 -4.71 -15.74 0.56
N TRP A 519 -5.96 -15.65 1.01
CA TRP A 519 -6.28 -15.46 2.43
C TRP A 519 -5.91 -16.67 3.28
N ASP A 520 -6.22 -17.87 2.80
CA ASP A 520 -6.03 -19.10 3.57
C ASP A 520 -4.54 -19.49 3.69
N PHE A 521 -3.75 -19.30 2.62
CA PHE A 521 -2.37 -19.80 2.58
C PHE A 521 -1.29 -18.70 2.53
N VAL A 522 -1.59 -17.52 2.02
CA VAL A 522 -0.63 -16.43 1.81
C VAL A 522 -0.94 -15.19 2.67
N GLY A 523 -2.02 -15.22 3.44
CA GLY A 523 -2.45 -14.14 4.34
C GLY A 523 -1.64 -14.07 5.63
N MET A 524 -2.26 -14.42 6.75
CA MET A 524 -1.66 -14.48 8.08
C MET A 524 -1.42 -15.92 8.51
N GLY A 525 -0.31 -16.16 9.23
CA GLY A 525 -0.02 -17.52 9.73
C GLY A 525 0.30 -18.48 8.59
N ARG A 526 1.32 -18.17 7.84
CA ARG A 526 1.81 -18.94 6.69
C ARG A 526 2.59 -20.16 7.16
N GLU A 527 2.50 -21.24 6.39
CA GLU A 527 3.29 -22.46 6.63
C GLU A 527 3.78 -23.03 5.29
N ARG A 528 4.84 -23.83 5.32
CA ARG A 528 5.47 -24.39 4.11
C ARG A 528 4.48 -25.12 3.23
N GLU A 529 3.75 -26.09 3.80
CA GLU A 529 2.79 -26.92 3.06
C GLU A 529 1.66 -26.09 2.44
N GLY A 530 1.14 -25.11 3.19
CA GLY A 530 0.10 -24.19 2.71
C GLY A 530 0.60 -23.31 1.54
N LEU A 531 1.84 -22.82 1.60
CA LEU A 531 2.44 -22.02 0.54
C LEU A 531 2.72 -22.86 -0.72
N GLU A 532 3.19 -24.09 -0.57
CA GLU A 532 3.38 -25.04 -1.70
C GLU A 532 2.04 -25.36 -2.36
N LYS A 533 0.99 -25.59 -1.57
CA LYS A 533 -0.37 -25.79 -2.06
C LYS A 533 -0.89 -24.55 -2.79
N ALA A 534 -0.68 -23.35 -2.25
CA ALA A 534 -1.07 -22.10 -2.90
C ALA A 534 -0.43 -21.95 -4.30
N ILE A 535 0.86 -22.24 -4.43
CA ILE A 535 1.56 -22.17 -5.73
C ILE A 535 0.91 -23.10 -6.76
N VAL A 536 0.57 -24.33 -6.34
CA VAL A 536 -0.09 -25.30 -7.22
C VAL A 536 -1.49 -24.85 -7.62
N GLU A 537 -2.30 -24.39 -6.64
CA GLU A 537 -3.66 -23.94 -6.88
C GLU A 537 -3.71 -22.65 -7.73
N LEU A 538 -2.77 -21.72 -7.54
CA LEU A 538 -2.67 -20.50 -8.34
C LEU A 538 -2.30 -20.79 -9.79
N LYS A 539 -1.40 -21.74 -10.05
CA LYS A 539 -1.11 -22.21 -11.42
C LYS A 539 -2.33 -22.89 -12.06
N ALA A 540 -3.10 -23.67 -11.29
CA ALA A 540 -4.34 -24.26 -11.76
C ALA A 540 -5.40 -23.18 -12.06
N LEU A 541 -5.55 -22.18 -11.18
CA LEU A 541 -6.48 -21.07 -11.37
C LEU A 541 -6.10 -20.22 -12.61
N LYS A 542 -4.80 -20.01 -12.87
CA LYS A 542 -4.34 -19.35 -14.10
C LYS A 542 -4.85 -20.10 -15.35
N LYS A 543 -4.70 -21.42 -15.38
CA LYS A 543 -5.20 -22.25 -16.48
C LYS A 543 -6.72 -22.20 -16.61
N GLU A 544 -7.43 -22.29 -15.49
CA GLU A 544 -8.90 -22.18 -15.45
C GLU A 544 -9.36 -20.81 -15.98
N PHE A 545 -8.75 -19.71 -15.53
CA PHE A 545 -9.05 -18.37 -16.01
C PHE A 545 -8.91 -18.26 -17.53
N TRP A 546 -7.78 -18.68 -18.10
CA TRP A 546 -7.52 -18.58 -19.53
C TRP A 546 -8.27 -19.58 -20.41
N SER A 547 -9.09 -20.46 -19.81
CA SER A 547 -9.92 -21.44 -20.53
C SER A 547 -11.42 -21.29 -20.29
N ASP A 548 -11.84 -20.72 -19.15
CA ASP A 548 -13.25 -20.73 -18.74
C ASP A 548 -13.81 -19.37 -18.29
N VAL A 549 -13.03 -18.28 -18.38
CA VAL A 549 -13.55 -16.94 -18.07
C VAL A 549 -14.57 -16.50 -19.13
N ARG A 550 -15.63 -15.83 -18.68
CA ARG A 550 -16.66 -15.23 -19.54
C ARG A 550 -16.60 -13.71 -19.41
N ILE A 551 -16.35 -13.04 -20.54
CA ILE A 551 -16.34 -11.59 -20.64
C ILE A 551 -17.45 -11.17 -21.63
N PRO A 552 -18.55 -10.57 -21.15
CA PRO A 552 -19.59 -10.04 -22.00
C PRO A 552 -19.17 -8.71 -22.66
N GLY A 553 -19.90 -8.26 -23.65
CA GLY A 553 -19.67 -6.98 -24.31
C GLY A 553 -18.65 -7.03 -25.43
N LYS A 554 -18.07 -5.88 -25.77
CA LYS A 554 -17.09 -5.69 -26.84
C LYS A 554 -15.79 -5.06 -26.30
N ALA A 555 -14.70 -5.27 -27.02
CA ALA A 555 -13.39 -4.72 -26.64
C ALA A 555 -13.26 -3.23 -27.00
N ASP A 556 -13.92 -2.78 -28.04
CA ASP A 556 -13.90 -1.43 -28.61
C ASP A 556 -15.00 -0.51 -28.05
N ASP A 557 -15.40 -0.76 -26.81
CA ASP A 557 -16.44 -0.02 -26.09
C ASP A 557 -16.11 0.04 -24.60
N LEU A 558 -16.91 0.76 -23.81
CA LEU A 558 -16.87 0.69 -22.34
C LEU A 558 -17.18 -0.75 -21.90
N ASN A 559 -16.21 -1.41 -21.32
CA ASN A 559 -16.33 -2.80 -20.88
C ASN A 559 -15.64 -3.03 -19.53
N VAL A 560 -16.39 -2.88 -18.44
CA VAL A 560 -15.90 -3.05 -17.07
C VAL A 560 -15.46 -4.49 -16.78
N GLU A 561 -16.12 -5.49 -17.38
CA GLU A 561 -15.74 -6.90 -17.19
C GLU A 561 -14.39 -7.21 -17.86
N LEU A 562 -14.11 -6.59 -19.00
CA LEU A 562 -12.79 -6.70 -19.63
C LEU A 562 -11.71 -6.02 -18.78
N GLU A 563 -11.99 -4.86 -18.18
CA GLU A 563 -11.08 -4.20 -17.24
C GLU A 563 -10.75 -5.11 -16.06
N LYS A 564 -11.78 -5.71 -15.43
CA LYS A 564 -11.61 -6.66 -14.32
C LYS A 564 -10.82 -7.91 -14.75
N ALA A 565 -11.08 -8.44 -15.94
CA ALA A 565 -10.41 -9.63 -16.45
C ALA A 565 -8.92 -9.39 -16.69
N LEU A 566 -8.55 -8.27 -17.28
CA LEU A 566 -7.14 -7.88 -17.47
C LEU A 566 -6.39 -7.78 -16.13
N ARG A 567 -7.03 -7.17 -15.12
CA ARG A 567 -6.46 -7.05 -13.77
C ARG A 567 -6.37 -8.39 -13.07
N LEU A 568 -7.40 -9.23 -13.18
CA LEU A 568 -7.40 -10.55 -12.55
C LEU A 568 -6.30 -11.45 -13.11
N ALA A 569 -6.05 -11.40 -14.41
CA ALA A 569 -4.93 -12.11 -15.02
C ALA A 569 -3.60 -11.75 -14.35
N ASP A 570 -3.37 -10.46 -14.08
CA ASP A 570 -2.18 -9.97 -13.39
C ASP A 570 -2.20 -10.34 -11.89
N PHE A 571 -3.33 -10.24 -11.20
CA PHE A 571 -3.44 -10.60 -9.78
C PHE A 571 -3.16 -12.07 -9.50
N ILE A 572 -3.53 -12.98 -10.39
CA ILE A 572 -3.22 -14.41 -10.25
C ILE A 572 -1.70 -14.62 -10.28
N GLU A 573 -1.01 -13.96 -11.18
CA GLU A 573 0.45 -14.02 -11.30
C GLU A 573 1.16 -13.34 -10.12
N ILE A 574 0.67 -12.19 -9.67
CA ILE A 574 1.16 -11.49 -8.45
C ILE A 574 0.98 -12.40 -7.23
N GLY A 575 -0.16 -13.04 -7.09
CA GLY A 575 -0.44 -13.99 -6.00
C GLY A 575 0.56 -15.14 -5.97
N GLU A 576 0.90 -15.70 -7.13
CA GLU A 576 1.92 -16.75 -7.23
C GLU A 576 3.30 -16.23 -6.79
N LEU A 577 3.69 -15.04 -7.21
CA LEU A 577 4.98 -14.45 -6.80
C LEU A 577 5.01 -14.16 -5.30
N MET A 578 3.91 -13.70 -4.71
CA MET A 578 3.77 -13.52 -3.26
C MET A 578 3.95 -14.85 -2.52
N ALA A 579 3.33 -15.92 -3.00
CA ALA A 579 3.45 -17.26 -2.40
C ALA A 579 4.89 -17.79 -2.49
N ARG A 580 5.56 -17.60 -3.62
CA ARG A 580 6.97 -18.00 -3.83
C ARG A 580 7.93 -17.25 -2.92
N ASP A 581 7.78 -15.94 -2.79
CA ASP A 581 8.60 -15.11 -1.92
C ASP A 581 8.40 -15.49 -0.44
N ALA A 582 7.15 -15.72 -0.02
CA ALA A 582 6.84 -16.17 1.32
C ALA A 582 7.39 -17.58 1.60
N HIS A 583 7.41 -18.47 0.61
CA HIS A 583 7.97 -19.81 0.72
C HIS A 583 9.50 -19.77 0.87
N ASP A 584 10.20 -18.95 0.08
CA ASP A 584 11.66 -18.81 0.14
C ASP A 584 12.13 -18.18 1.46
N ARG A 585 11.37 -17.24 2.01
CA ARG A 585 11.71 -16.52 3.23
C ARG A 585 11.35 -17.33 4.49
N GLU A 586 12.27 -18.17 4.92
CA GLU A 586 12.13 -19.04 6.10
C GLU A 586 12.46 -18.30 7.40
N GLU A 587 11.69 -17.29 7.70
CA GLU A 587 11.71 -16.49 8.94
C GLU A 587 10.33 -15.90 9.19
N SER A 588 10.14 -15.24 10.33
CA SER A 588 9.00 -14.36 10.57
C SER A 588 9.47 -12.94 10.81
N CYS A 589 8.93 -11.98 10.05
CA CYS A 589 9.21 -10.56 10.22
C CYS A 589 7.97 -9.74 9.81
N GLY A 590 7.52 -8.83 10.68
CA GLY A 590 6.38 -7.97 10.42
C GLY A 590 5.12 -8.70 9.95
N GLY A 591 4.64 -8.34 8.76
CA GLY A 591 3.48 -8.96 8.13
C GLY A 591 3.72 -10.36 7.56
N HIS A 592 4.99 -10.74 7.36
CA HIS A 592 5.36 -12.09 6.97
C HIS A 592 5.57 -12.94 8.22
N PHE A 593 4.63 -13.84 8.50
CA PHE A 593 4.66 -14.70 9.69
C PHE A 593 4.55 -16.16 9.29
N ARG A 594 5.63 -16.91 9.56
CA ARG A 594 5.74 -18.35 9.33
C ARG A 594 5.50 -19.08 10.66
N LEU A 595 4.53 -20.00 10.66
CA LEU A 595 4.17 -20.77 11.87
C LEU A 595 5.34 -21.62 12.39
N GLU A 596 6.26 -21.99 11.50
CA GLU A 596 7.47 -22.75 11.85
C GLU A 596 8.59 -21.88 12.44
N HIS A 597 8.49 -20.54 12.31
CA HIS A 597 9.50 -19.58 12.73
C HIS A 597 8.96 -18.62 13.79
N GLN A 598 8.71 -19.15 14.98
CA GLN A 598 8.24 -18.42 16.15
C GLN A 598 9.19 -18.60 17.32
N THR A 599 9.23 -17.63 18.24
CA THR A 599 9.83 -17.83 19.56
C THR A 599 8.96 -18.78 20.39
N PRO A 600 9.50 -19.35 21.49
CA PRO A 600 8.70 -20.18 22.39
C PRO A 600 7.43 -19.46 22.92
N GLU A 601 7.45 -18.14 22.99
CA GLU A 601 6.34 -17.29 23.42
C GLU A 601 5.33 -17.01 22.28
N GLY A 602 5.60 -17.48 21.05
CA GLY A 602 4.74 -17.27 19.89
C GLY A 602 4.92 -15.91 19.19
N GLU A 603 6.06 -15.24 19.42
CA GLU A 603 6.42 -14.02 18.70
C GLU A 603 7.17 -14.34 17.39
N ALA A 604 7.21 -13.38 16.48
CA ALA A 604 7.93 -13.51 15.21
C ALA A 604 9.43 -13.73 15.44
N LEU A 605 9.99 -14.77 14.86
CA LEU A 605 11.42 -15.09 14.93
C LEU A 605 12.10 -14.78 13.60
N ARG A 606 12.96 -13.73 13.61
CA ARG A 606 13.80 -13.38 12.48
C ARG A 606 15.08 -14.21 12.45
N HIS A 607 15.60 -14.42 11.25
CA HIS A 607 16.91 -15.04 11.01
C HIS A 607 17.80 -14.06 10.24
N ASP A 608 18.32 -13.03 10.95
CA ASP A 608 19.04 -11.91 10.36
C ASP A 608 20.34 -12.29 9.64
N ASP A 609 20.96 -13.40 10.03
CA ASP A 609 22.15 -13.97 9.39
C ASP A 609 21.88 -14.50 7.95
N LYS A 610 20.63 -14.88 7.66
CA LYS A 610 20.23 -15.47 6.39
C LYS A 610 19.33 -14.59 5.56
N PHE A 611 18.46 -13.80 6.19
CA PHE A 611 17.36 -13.10 5.54
C PHE A 611 17.40 -11.57 5.65
N ALA A 612 18.53 -10.97 6.10
CA ALA A 612 18.73 -9.53 6.05
C ALA A 612 18.99 -9.05 4.62
N TYR A 613 18.00 -9.20 3.74
CA TYR A 613 18.07 -8.78 2.34
C TYR A 613 16.70 -8.34 1.82
N VAL A 614 16.71 -7.54 0.77
CA VAL A 614 15.54 -7.31 -0.09
C VAL A 614 15.51 -8.42 -1.14
N SER A 615 14.42 -9.18 -1.19
CA SER A 615 14.21 -10.13 -2.27
C SER A 615 13.83 -9.38 -3.55
N CYS A 616 14.59 -9.59 -4.62
CA CYS A 616 14.37 -8.95 -5.92
C CYS A 616 14.11 -10.04 -6.94
N TRP A 617 12.87 -10.14 -7.39
CA TRP A 617 12.46 -11.14 -8.35
C TRP A 617 12.60 -10.62 -9.78
N GLU A 618 13.19 -11.41 -10.65
CA GLU A 618 13.37 -11.13 -12.07
C GLU A 618 12.46 -12.02 -12.91
N TYR A 619 11.70 -11.39 -13.80
CA TYR A 619 10.82 -12.11 -14.73
C TYR A 619 11.63 -12.84 -15.81
N GLN A 620 11.34 -14.12 -16.04
CA GLN A 620 12.05 -14.97 -17.00
C GLN A 620 11.24 -15.30 -18.26
N GLY A 621 9.99 -14.89 -18.31
CA GLY A 621 9.08 -15.20 -19.41
C GLY A 621 7.79 -15.86 -18.94
N GLU A 622 6.82 -16.00 -19.85
CA GLU A 622 5.55 -16.67 -19.56
C GLU A 622 5.81 -18.15 -19.24
N ASP A 623 5.18 -18.62 -18.16
CA ASP A 623 5.29 -20.00 -17.65
C ASP A 623 6.72 -20.44 -17.26
N GLN A 624 7.65 -19.48 -17.12
CA GLN A 624 8.98 -19.72 -16.55
C GLN A 624 8.99 -19.33 -15.07
N ASP A 625 9.73 -20.08 -14.25
CA ASP A 625 9.93 -19.72 -12.86
C ASP A 625 10.80 -18.45 -12.77
N PRO A 626 10.42 -17.46 -11.94
CA PRO A 626 11.21 -16.24 -11.77
C PRO A 626 12.52 -16.53 -11.03
N VAL A 627 13.51 -15.69 -11.23
CA VAL A 627 14.81 -15.78 -10.55
C VAL A 627 14.84 -14.83 -9.37
N LEU A 628 15.25 -15.34 -8.20
CA LEU A 628 15.48 -14.54 -7.00
C LEU A 628 16.90 -13.98 -6.98
N LEU A 629 17.00 -12.67 -6.96
CA LEU A 629 18.20 -11.90 -6.64
C LEU A 629 18.08 -11.33 -5.24
N LYS A 630 19.21 -11.13 -4.55
CA LYS A 630 19.22 -10.65 -3.15
C LYS A 630 20.05 -9.38 -3.04
N GLU A 631 19.40 -8.30 -2.61
CA GLU A 631 20.11 -7.09 -2.20
C GLU A 631 20.35 -7.15 -0.69
N GLN A 632 21.60 -7.21 -0.27
CA GLN A 632 21.97 -7.31 1.14
C GLN A 632 21.62 -6.01 1.88
N LEU A 633 21.10 -6.14 3.09
CA LEU A 633 20.79 -5.04 3.98
C LEU A 633 21.83 -5.00 5.10
N ASP A 634 22.73 -4.03 5.03
CA ASP A 634 23.73 -3.77 6.05
C ASP A 634 23.24 -2.64 6.97
N TYR A 635 23.42 -2.84 8.29
CA TYR A 635 23.01 -1.89 9.32
C TYR A 635 24.24 -1.33 10.03
N GLU A 636 24.56 -0.06 9.74
CA GLU A 636 25.69 0.65 10.31
C GLU A 636 25.28 1.54 11.48
N PHE A 637 24.03 2.02 11.48
CA PHE A 637 23.55 3.08 12.36
C PHE A 637 22.55 2.60 13.41
N VAL A 638 22.03 1.38 13.27
CA VAL A 638 21.13 0.76 14.24
C VAL A 638 21.58 -0.66 14.57
N VAL A 639 21.42 -1.04 15.84
CA VAL A 639 21.67 -2.43 16.27
C VAL A 639 20.38 -3.21 16.15
N ARG A 640 20.42 -4.32 15.40
CA ARG A 640 19.27 -5.20 15.23
C ARG A 640 18.91 -5.89 16.54
N GLN A 641 17.66 -5.81 16.94
CA GLN A 641 17.10 -6.43 18.14
C GLN A 641 15.82 -7.19 17.80
N GLN A 642 15.62 -8.33 18.49
CA GLN A 642 14.36 -9.06 18.38
C GLN A 642 13.23 -8.24 19.01
N ARG A 643 12.08 -8.12 18.31
CA ARG A 643 10.88 -7.47 18.88
C ARG A 643 10.31 -8.33 20.00
N ASN A 644 9.89 -7.69 21.09
CA ASN A 644 9.16 -8.33 22.18
C ASN A 644 8.06 -7.36 22.66
N TYR A 645 6.81 -7.81 22.66
CA TYR A 645 5.65 -7.04 23.09
C TYR A 645 4.98 -7.59 24.35
N LYS A 646 5.49 -8.70 24.91
CA LYS A 646 4.95 -9.34 26.12
C LYS A 646 5.60 -8.84 27.40
N ASN A 647 6.80 -8.30 27.34
CA ASN A 647 7.54 -7.78 28.49
C ASN A 647 7.51 -6.26 28.57
#